data_31701a12d9b3247d9d936a31c2efd840
#
_entry.id   31701a12d9b3247d9d936a31c2efd840
#
_cell.length_a   1.000
_cell.length_b   1.000
_cell.length_c   1.000
_cell.angle_alpha   90.00
_cell.angle_beta   90.00
_cell.angle_gamma   90.00
#
_symmetry.space_group_name_H-M   'P 1'
#
loop_
_entity.id
_entity.type
_entity.pdbx_description
1 polymer ?
#
loop_
_entity_poly.entity_id
_entity_poly.type
_entity_poly.pdbx_seq_one_letter_code
_entity_poly.pdbx_strand_id
1 'polypeptide(L)'
;MEQYTVTGMSCAACSNRVEKAVSKVEGVTSCSVSLLTNSMGVEGTASPQAVIDAVKAAGYGASLQNGSDSGKQKRADADALEDHETPVLRKRLIASLVFLTVLMYFSMGHMMWNWPLPSILEGNHVAMGLIQLLLTAAVMIINQKFFISGFRGLLHRAPNMDTLVALGSGVSFLYSTCALFAMTDAQVKGDADAVMHYMHEFYFESAAMILTLITVGKMLETRAKGKTTNALKSLMKLAPKTAVLLRNGKEITVPIEQVRKGDQFVVRAGENIPVDGVILEGAGAVDESALTGESIPVDKSEGDAVSAATINQSGFLRCEATRVGEDTTLSQIIRMVSDAAATKAPIAKIADRVSGVFVPIVIGIALVTLIVWLLAEQTVGYALARSISVLVISCPCALGLATPVAIMVANGVGAKHEILFKTAESLEETGKVQMIALDKTGTITQGTPKVTDLLPANGTTEEQLLALAYALERKSEHPLAKAILQKAEEAQLPAEEVQEFQVHAGHGLSAVQNGAALYGGNLAFVQSYAGVSPEMEQAAEQLSEDGKTPLFFCRDGVFSGIIAVADVNKADSPQAVRELQNMGIHVVMLTGDNERTAKAVGKEAGVDEVIAGVLPDGKESVIRKLKEKGKVAMVGDGINDAPALKSADVGFAMGSGAEIAKEASDIIILDNNLQSIINAVLYGRTVFKSIRKFITFQLIMNLCAVGVSLFGQLMGIDNPVTVIQMLWVNIIMDT
;
A
#
# COMPACT_ATOMS: atom_id res chain seq x y z
N MET A 1 6.27 12.32 8.82
CA MET A 1 7.03 12.28 7.53
C MET A 1 6.68 13.52 6.72
N GLU A 2 7.65 14.36 6.35
CA GLU A 2 7.42 15.50 5.44
C GLU A 2 7.38 15.02 3.99
N GLN A 3 6.44 15.54 3.19
CA GLN A 3 6.32 15.20 1.78
C GLN A 3 6.79 16.32 0.87
N TYR A 4 7.51 15.94 -0.19
CA TYR A 4 8.04 16.84 -1.21
C TYR A 4 7.64 16.34 -2.59
N THR A 5 7.30 17.24 -3.50
CA THR A 5 7.19 16.93 -4.92
C THR A 5 8.58 17.03 -5.56
N VAL A 6 9.01 15.99 -6.28
CA VAL A 6 10.32 15.94 -6.96
C VAL A 6 10.10 15.92 -8.47
N THR A 7 10.76 16.82 -9.20
CA THR A 7 10.62 16.93 -10.65
C THR A 7 11.91 16.58 -11.38
N GLY A 8 11.79 16.06 -12.61
CA GLY A 8 12.94 15.72 -13.47
C GLY A 8 13.46 14.30 -13.34
N MET A 9 12.80 13.44 -12.54
CA MET A 9 13.12 12.02 -12.48
C MET A 9 12.51 11.27 -13.67
N SER A 10 13.27 10.39 -14.32
CA SER A 10 12.82 9.59 -15.47
C SER A 10 12.96 8.08 -15.28
N CYS A 11 13.70 7.64 -14.27
CA CYS A 11 13.97 6.22 -14.03
C CYS A 11 14.38 5.94 -12.57
N ALA A 12 14.42 4.67 -12.21
CA ALA A 12 14.82 4.18 -10.89
C ALA A 12 16.20 4.67 -10.42
N ALA A 13 17.17 4.78 -11.33
CA ALA A 13 18.48 5.32 -10.99
C ALA A 13 18.42 6.80 -10.55
N CYS A 14 17.48 7.58 -11.11
CA CYS A 14 17.25 8.97 -10.73
C CYS A 14 16.71 9.06 -9.29
N SER A 15 15.69 8.24 -8.95
CA SER A 15 15.11 8.23 -7.61
C SER A 15 16.12 7.79 -6.55
N ASN A 16 16.93 6.76 -6.83
CA ASN A 16 18.01 6.32 -5.93
C ASN A 16 19.05 7.41 -5.67
N ARG A 17 19.35 8.21 -6.70
CA ARG A 17 20.29 9.32 -6.56
C ARG A 17 19.76 10.43 -5.67
N VAL A 18 18.51 10.82 -5.84
CA VAL A 18 17.84 11.80 -4.96
C VAL A 18 17.83 11.29 -3.53
N GLU A 19 17.43 10.04 -3.33
CA GLU A 19 17.39 9.39 -2.03
C GLU A 19 18.78 9.40 -1.34
N LYS A 20 19.84 9.02 -2.06
CA LYS A 20 21.21 9.07 -1.54
C LYS A 20 21.72 10.49 -1.24
N ALA A 21 21.29 11.48 -1.99
CA ALA A 21 21.68 12.87 -1.74
C ALA A 21 21.01 13.41 -0.48
N VAL A 22 19.71 13.17 -0.33
CA VAL A 22 18.92 13.63 0.82
C VAL A 22 19.27 12.85 2.10
N SER A 23 19.54 11.55 2.01
CA SER A 23 19.96 10.74 3.19
C SER A 23 21.32 11.16 3.78
N LYS A 24 22.08 12.01 3.10
CA LYS A 24 23.34 12.60 3.62
C LYS A 24 23.15 13.94 4.32
N VAL A 25 21.95 14.50 4.27
CA VAL A 25 21.64 15.77 4.93
C VAL A 25 21.55 15.50 6.44
N GLU A 26 22.24 16.34 7.21
CA GLU A 26 22.23 16.23 8.67
C GLU A 26 20.80 16.40 9.22
N GLY A 27 20.40 15.49 10.10
CA GLY A 27 19.04 15.45 10.67
C GLY A 27 18.03 14.63 9.87
N VAL A 28 18.38 14.04 8.73
CA VAL A 28 17.52 13.09 8.01
C VAL A 28 17.72 11.68 8.58
N THR A 29 16.66 11.08 9.11
CA THR A 29 16.67 9.69 9.62
C THR A 29 16.26 8.69 8.55
N SER A 30 15.27 9.02 7.73
CA SER A 30 14.89 8.22 6.57
C SER A 30 14.48 9.10 5.38
N CYS A 31 14.70 8.59 4.18
CA CYS A 31 14.28 9.22 2.95
C CYS A 31 13.81 8.15 1.97
N SER A 32 12.63 8.33 1.41
CA SER A 32 12.08 7.46 0.37
C SER A 32 11.56 8.30 -0.80
N VAL A 33 11.93 7.90 -2.03
CA VAL A 33 11.58 8.65 -3.24
C VAL A 33 10.75 7.77 -4.17
N SER A 34 9.52 8.17 -4.43
CA SER A 34 8.60 7.48 -5.34
C SER A 34 8.70 8.05 -6.76
N LEU A 35 9.11 7.22 -7.71
CA LEU A 35 9.08 7.56 -9.12
C LEU A 35 7.66 7.58 -9.70
N LEU A 36 6.73 6.87 -9.05
CA LEU A 36 5.35 6.73 -9.50
C LEU A 36 4.53 8.01 -9.26
N THR A 37 4.65 8.55 -8.05
CA THR A 37 3.95 9.77 -7.62
C THR A 37 4.78 11.03 -7.80
N ASN A 38 6.04 10.90 -8.25
CA ASN A 38 7.02 12.00 -8.27
C ASN A 38 7.14 12.71 -6.92
N SER A 39 6.99 11.95 -5.83
CA SER A 39 7.05 12.44 -4.46
C SER A 39 8.24 11.87 -3.70
N MET A 40 8.60 12.53 -2.62
CA MET A 40 9.64 12.11 -1.69
C MET A 40 9.14 12.33 -0.27
N GLY A 41 9.20 11.27 0.54
CA GLY A 41 8.96 11.32 1.98
C GLY A 41 10.28 11.41 2.73
N VAL A 42 10.40 12.36 3.66
CA VAL A 42 11.58 12.56 4.50
C VAL A 42 11.17 12.54 5.97
N GLU A 43 11.88 11.76 6.76
CA GLU A 43 11.76 11.75 8.22
C GLU A 43 13.03 12.28 8.86
N GLY A 44 12.86 13.03 9.94
CA GLY A 44 13.98 13.60 10.68
C GLY A 44 13.71 15.04 11.11
N THR A 45 14.77 15.71 11.52
CA THR A 45 14.77 17.09 12.01
C THR A 45 15.42 18.08 11.02
N ALA A 46 15.76 17.63 9.81
CA ALA A 46 16.39 18.46 8.78
C ALA A 46 15.47 19.58 8.33
N SER A 47 16.01 20.77 8.05
CA SER A 47 15.20 21.86 7.54
C SER A 47 14.72 21.59 6.09
N PRO A 48 13.50 21.98 5.74
CA PRO A 48 12.97 21.77 4.39
C PRO A 48 13.86 22.38 3.29
N GLN A 49 14.49 23.51 3.56
CA GLN A 49 15.38 24.16 2.61
C GLN A 49 16.65 23.33 2.34
N ALA A 50 17.25 22.73 3.37
CA ALA A 50 18.42 21.87 3.23
C ALA A 50 18.11 20.63 2.37
N VAL A 51 16.91 20.05 2.55
CA VAL A 51 16.42 18.92 1.74
C VAL A 51 16.26 19.35 0.28
N ILE A 52 15.61 20.49 0.02
CA ILE A 52 15.41 21.02 -1.34
C ILE A 52 16.75 21.30 -2.02
N ASP A 53 17.70 21.87 -1.31
CA ASP A 53 19.02 22.20 -1.86
C ASP A 53 19.85 20.96 -2.17
N ALA A 54 19.73 19.90 -1.35
CA ALA A 54 20.34 18.59 -1.64
C ALA A 54 19.77 17.96 -2.92
N VAL A 55 18.46 18.06 -3.14
CA VAL A 55 17.82 17.56 -4.36
C VAL A 55 18.28 18.37 -5.58
N LYS A 56 18.37 19.70 -5.46
CA LYS A 56 18.89 20.57 -6.53
C LYS A 56 20.34 20.26 -6.85
N ALA A 57 21.19 20.06 -5.84
CA ALA A 57 22.60 19.68 -6.01
C ALA A 57 22.72 18.30 -6.72
N ALA A 58 21.75 17.38 -6.52
CA ALA A 58 21.68 16.12 -7.26
C ALA A 58 21.20 16.30 -8.72
N GLY A 59 20.78 17.49 -9.14
CA GLY A 59 20.36 17.81 -10.51
C GLY A 59 18.86 17.71 -10.77
N TYR A 60 18.02 17.70 -9.71
CA TYR A 60 16.56 17.56 -9.78
C TYR A 60 15.87 18.77 -9.13
N GLY A 61 14.57 18.95 -9.38
CA GLY A 61 13.75 19.95 -8.71
C GLY A 61 13.04 19.37 -7.50
N ALA A 62 12.89 20.15 -6.43
CA ALA A 62 12.04 19.76 -5.29
C ALA A 62 11.26 20.97 -4.77
N SER A 63 10.04 20.70 -4.25
CA SER A 63 9.21 21.65 -3.53
C SER A 63 8.50 20.93 -2.37
N LEU A 64 8.40 21.61 -1.22
CA LEU A 64 7.69 21.07 -0.05
C LEU A 64 6.19 21.11 -0.32
N GLN A 65 5.48 20.04 0.01
CA GLN A 65 4.02 19.99 0.06
C GLN A 65 3.57 20.54 1.41
N ASN A 66 3.21 21.84 1.48
CA ASN A 66 2.80 22.49 2.73
C ASN A 66 1.32 22.24 3.06
N GLY A 67 1.05 21.78 4.28
CA GLY A 67 -0.27 21.46 4.82
C GLY A 67 -1.11 22.66 5.34
N SER A 68 -0.92 23.89 4.87
CA SER A 68 -1.59 25.04 5.50
C SER A 68 -2.75 25.70 4.73
N ASP A 69 -3.13 25.16 3.55
CA ASP A 69 -4.23 25.72 2.77
C ASP A 69 -5.10 24.59 2.16
N SER A 70 -5.98 24.00 2.98
CA SER A 70 -6.73 22.77 2.70
C SER A 70 -7.54 22.76 1.40
N GLY A 71 -8.01 23.91 0.95
CA GLY A 71 -8.77 24.03 -0.30
C GLY A 71 -7.90 24.05 -1.56
N LYS A 72 -6.67 24.58 -1.49
CA LYS A 72 -5.71 24.58 -2.59
C LYS A 72 -4.97 23.26 -2.70
N GLN A 73 -4.78 22.56 -1.57
CA GLN A 73 -4.07 21.29 -1.49
C GLN A 73 -4.88 20.15 -2.11
N LYS A 74 -6.19 20.03 -1.81
CA LYS A 74 -7.07 19.05 -2.48
C LYS A 74 -7.11 19.23 -4.01
N ARG A 75 -6.96 20.48 -4.50
CA ARG A 75 -6.81 20.74 -5.94
C ARG A 75 -5.42 20.38 -6.45
N ALA A 76 -4.37 20.67 -5.68
CA ALA A 76 -2.99 20.35 -6.05
C ALA A 76 -2.71 18.83 -6.04
N ASP A 77 -3.27 18.09 -5.06
CA ASP A 77 -3.14 16.63 -4.97
C ASP A 77 -3.96 15.93 -6.07
N ALA A 78 -5.14 16.42 -6.38
CA ALA A 78 -5.94 15.92 -7.50
C ALA A 78 -5.26 16.22 -8.85
N ASP A 79 -4.65 17.41 -9.00
CA ASP A 79 -3.91 17.84 -10.19
C ASP A 79 -2.57 17.06 -10.32
N ALA A 80 -1.90 16.76 -9.20
CA ALA A 80 -0.68 15.96 -9.18
C ALA A 80 -0.90 14.49 -9.58
N LEU A 81 -2.10 13.99 -9.38
CA LEU A 81 -2.52 12.65 -9.82
C LEU A 81 -3.07 12.65 -11.25
N GLU A 82 -3.32 13.80 -11.86
CA GLU A 82 -3.75 13.89 -13.25
C GLU A 82 -2.62 13.50 -14.20
N ASP A 83 -2.96 12.70 -15.21
CA ASP A 83 -2.01 12.22 -16.19
C ASP A 83 -1.74 13.31 -17.25
N HIS A 84 -0.85 14.23 -16.92
CA HIS A 84 -0.40 15.28 -17.83
C HIS A 84 0.68 14.80 -18.82
N GLU A 85 1.34 13.66 -18.54
CA GLU A 85 2.47 13.17 -19.35
C GLU A 85 1.99 12.36 -20.57
N THR A 86 0.97 11.52 -20.45
CA THR A 86 0.47 10.68 -21.56
C THR A 86 0.03 11.50 -22.77
N PRO A 87 -0.72 12.62 -22.64
CA PRO A 87 -1.09 13.43 -23.80
C PRO A 87 0.11 14.05 -24.53
N VAL A 88 1.14 14.46 -23.78
CA VAL A 88 2.37 15.01 -24.33
C VAL A 88 3.18 13.95 -25.06
N LEU A 89 3.37 12.79 -24.44
CA LEU A 89 4.06 11.65 -25.04
C LEU A 89 3.35 11.15 -26.30
N ARG A 90 2.01 11.10 -26.27
CA ARG A 90 1.21 10.71 -27.45
C ARG A 90 1.43 11.66 -28.63
N LYS A 91 1.42 12.98 -28.41
CA LYS A 91 1.70 13.97 -29.47
C LYS A 91 3.12 13.79 -30.03
N ARG A 92 4.12 13.61 -29.15
CA ARG A 92 5.51 13.36 -29.53
C ARG A 92 5.67 12.09 -30.33
N LEU A 93 5.02 11.00 -29.90
CA LEU A 93 5.03 9.70 -30.58
C LEU A 93 4.42 9.80 -31.98
N ILE A 94 3.24 10.40 -32.13
CA ILE A 94 2.59 10.60 -33.43
C ILE A 94 3.50 11.40 -34.37
N ALA A 95 4.08 12.50 -33.89
CA ALA A 95 5.01 13.29 -34.69
C ALA A 95 6.25 12.48 -35.10
N SER A 96 6.86 11.73 -34.15
CA SER A 96 8.02 10.86 -34.44
C SER A 96 7.68 9.77 -35.44
N LEU A 97 6.48 9.15 -35.34
CA LEU A 97 6.02 8.11 -36.27
C LEU A 97 5.85 8.66 -37.70
N VAL A 98 5.32 9.86 -37.86
CA VAL A 98 5.16 10.50 -39.17
C VAL A 98 6.52 10.67 -39.83
N PHE A 99 7.50 11.28 -39.12
CA PHE A 99 8.83 11.47 -39.67
C PHE A 99 9.56 10.15 -39.90
N LEU A 100 9.42 9.18 -39.00
CA LEU A 100 10.01 7.85 -39.14
C LEU A 100 9.45 7.10 -40.35
N THR A 101 8.13 7.14 -40.60
CA THR A 101 7.52 6.48 -41.76
C THR A 101 8.05 7.05 -43.06
N VAL A 102 8.19 8.38 -43.16
CA VAL A 102 8.79 9.02 -44.32
C VAL A 102 10.27 8.64 -44.45
N LEU A 103 11.03 8.60 -43.35
CA LEU A 103 12.42 8.19 -43.34
C LEU A 103 12.58 6.74 -43.84
N MET A 104 11.74 5.82 -43.34
CA MET A 104 11.75 4.41 -43.76
C MET A 104 11.38 4.23 -45.22
N TYR A 105 10.55 5.10 -45.80
CA TYR A 105 10.27 5.10 -47.20
C TYR A 105 11.56 5.31 -48.04
N PHE A 106 12.36 6.28 -47.66
CA PHE A 106 13.60 6.63 -48.38
C PHE A 106 14.76 5.64 -48.07
N SER A 107 14.89 5.18 -46.82
CA SER A 107 16.00 4.28 -46.47
C SER A 107 15.73 2.85 -46.89
N MET A 108 14.69 2.18 -46.39
CA MET A 108 14.40 0.77 -46.67
C MET A 108 13.48 0.59 -47.89
N GLY A 109 12.47 1.40 -48.04
CA GLY A 109 11.48 1.24 -49.10
C GLY A 109 12.10 1.30 -50.49
N HIS A 110 12.96 2.26 -50.75
CA HIS A 110 13.66 2.36 -52.02
C HIS A 110 14.78 1.34 -52.13
N MET A 111 15.66 1.20 -51.13
CA MET A 111 16.84 0.37 -51.22
C MET A 111 16.54 -1.15 -51.24
N MET A 112 15.51 -1.63 -50.49
CA MET A 112 15.18 -3.05 -50.41
C MET A 112 14.05 -3.46 -51.37
N TRP A 113 13.08 -2.59 -51.59
CA TRP A 113 11.87 -2.92 -52.37
C TRP A 113 11.70 -2.06 -53.63
N ASN A 114 12.70 -1.25 -53.96
CA ASN A 114 12.76 -0.41 -55.15
C ASN A 114 11.49 0.47 -55.34
N TRP A 115 10.98 1.06 -54.23
CA TRP A 115 9.81 1.94 -54.28
C TRP A 115 10.13 3.18 -55.11
N PRO A 116 9.14 3.73 -55.85
CA PRO A 116 9.35 4.85 -56.77
C PRO A 116 9.86 6.09 -56.02
N LEU A 117 10.86 6.75 -56.57
CA LEU A 117 11.37 8.04 -56.10
C LEU A 117 10.93 9.17 -57.03
N PRO A 118 10.80 10.41 -56.50
CA PRO A 118 10.73 11.58 -57.34
C PRO A 118 11.95 11.68 -58.26
N SER A 119 11.76 12.09 -59.51
CA SER A 119 12.82 12.16 -60.53
C SER A 119 14.07 12.98 -60.13
N ILE A 120 13.90 13.95 -59.21
CA ILE A 120 15.00 14.76 -58.64
C ILE A 120 15.95 13.92 -57.73
N LEU A 121 15.45 12.85 -57.17
CA LEU A 121 16.21 12.00 -56.23
C LEU A 121 16.77 10.74 -56.90
N GLU A 122 16.31 10.42 -58.10
CA GLU A 122 16.77 9.26 -58.86
C GLU A 122 18.26 9.40 -59.18
N GLY A 123 19.12 8.49 -58.68
CA GLY A 123 20.56 8.57 -58.86
C GLY A 123 21.29 9.64 -57.98
N ASN A 124 20.57 10.43 -57.22
CA ASN A 124 21.17 11.47 -56.33
C ASN A 124 21.28 10.96 -54.88
N HIS A 125 22.30 10.12 -54.63
CA HIS A 125 22.52 9.50 -53.32
C HIS A 125 22.82 10.53 -52.20
N VAL A 126 23.48 11.64 -52.53
CA VAL A 126 23.74 12.72 -51.58
C VAL A 126 22.45 13.40 -51.10
N ALA A 127 21.52 13.69 -52.04
CA ALA A 127 20.24 14.28 -51.68
C ALA A 127 19.42 13.32 -50.80
N MET A 128 19.48 12.01 -51.06
CA MET A 128 18.83 11.00 -50.22
C MET A 128 19.45 10.97 -48.81
N GLY A 129 20.75 11.03 -48.66
CA GLY A 129 21.42 11.12 -47.35
C GLY A 129 21.06 12.39 -46.61
N LEU A 130 20.96 13.56 -47.28
CA LEU A 130 20.53 14.82 -46.68
C LEU A 130 19.05 14.76 -46.17
N ILE A 131 18.14 14.15 -46.93
CA ILE A 131 16.76 13.94 -46.50
C ILE A 131 16.72 13.08 -45.23
N GLN A 132 17.47 11.97 -45.20
CA GLN A 132 17.56 11.10 -44.04
C GLN A 132 18.11 11.85 -42.81
N LEU A 133 19.16 12.68 -42.97
CA LEU A 133 19.75 13.51 -41.93
C LEU A 133 18.70 14.47 -41.36
N LEU A 134 17.99 15.21 -42.22
CA LEU A 134 16.99 16.20 -41.80
C LEU A 134 15.82 15.57 -41.06
N LEU A 135 15.28 14.43 -41.56
CA LEU A 135 14.18 13.70 -40.93
C LEU A 135 14.60 13.14 -39.57
N THR A 136 15.81 12.57 -39.49
CA THR A 136 16.34 12.07 -38.22
C THR A 136 16.59 13.19 -37.23
N ALA A 137 17.14 14.34 -37.67
CA ALA A 137 17.30 15.51 -36.82
C ALA A 137 15.97 16.03 -36.27
N ALA A 138 14.89 16.01 -37.08
CA ALA A 138 13.55 16.35 -36.62
C ALA A 138 13.06 15.40 -35.51
N VAL A 139 13.24 14.09 -35.65
CA VAL A 139 12.90 13.11 -34.60
C VAL A 139 13.73 13.32 -33.34
N MET A 140 15.02 13.65 -33.47
CA MET A 140 15.90 13.96 -32.33
C MET A 140 15.45 15.22 -31.57
N ILE A 141 15.05 16.28 -32.30
CA ILE A 141 14.52 17.52 -31.70
C ILE A 141 13.21 17.25 -30.97
N ILE A 142 12.29 16.48 -31.56
CA ILE A 142 11.02 16.09 -30.89
C ILE A 142 11.32 15.35 -29.61
N ASN A 143 12.37 14.54 -29.57
CA ASN A 143 12.76 13.70 -28.45
C ASN A 143 13.96 14.24 -27.64
N GLN A 144 14.26 15.52 -27.72
CA GLN A 144 15.41 16.17 -27.05
C GLN A 144 15.54 15.92 -25.55
N LYS A 145 14.42 15.60 -24.86
CA LYS A 145 14.42 15.28 -23.42
C LYS A 145 15.37 14.12 -23.09
N PHE A 146 15.47 13.10 -23.94
CA PHE A 146 16.38 11.97 -23.72
C PHE A 146 17.85 12.43 -23.73
N PHE A 147 18.21 13.33 -24.64
CA PHE A 147 19.58 13.87 -24.73
C PHE A 147 19.90 14.75 -23.53
N ILE A 148 18.97 15.66 -23.14
CA ILE A 148 19.18 16.56 -22.00
C ILE A 148 19.33 15.76 -20.70
N SER A 149 18.46 14.79 -20.46
CA SER A 149 18.52 13.92 -19.27
C SER A 149 19.74 13.01 -19.29
N GLY A 150 20.03 12.38 -20.44
CA GLY A 150 21.14 11.45 -20.61
C GLY A 150 22.50 12.10 -20.41
N PHE A 151 22.76 13.22 -21.09
CA PHE A 151 24.03 13.95 -20.95
C PHE A 151 24.20 14.59 -19.57
N ARG A 152 23.12 15.09 -18.97
CA ARG A 152 23.14 15.58 -17.58
C ARG A 152 23.53 14.45 -16.62
N GLY A 153 22.97 13.24 -16.80
CA GLY A 153 23.35 12.05 -16.03
C GLY A 153 24.85 11.72 -16.18
N LEU A 154 25.35 11.77 -17.38
CA LEU A 154 26.76 11.47 -17.68
C LEU A 154 27.71 12.49 -17.04
N LEU A 155 27.43 13.81 -17.20
CA LEU A 155 28.22 14.89 -16.62
C LEU A 155 28.31 14.79 -15.08
N HIS A 156 27.24 14.35 -14.43
CA HIS A 156 27.21 14.18 -12.98
C HIS A 156 27.69 12.79 -12.52
N ARG A 157 28.33 12.00 -13.35
CA ARG A 157 28.82 10.62 -13.08
C ARG A 157 27.74 9.68 -12.57
N ALA A 158 26.52 9.86 -13.03
CA ALA A 158 25.36 9.03 -12.73
C ALA A 158 24.59 8.72 -14.02
N PRO A 159 25.20 7.92 -14.94
CA PRO A 159 24.54 7.55 -16.17
C PRO A 159 23.21 6.83 -15.86
N ASN A 160 22.20 7.20 -16.59
CA ASN A 160 20.84 6.65 -16.46
C ASN A 160 20.43 6.00 -17.79
N MET A 161 19.20 5.51 -17.85
CA MET A 161 18.66 4.87 -19.04
C MET A 161 18.62 5.82 -20.24
N ASP A 162 18.30 7.10 -20.02
CA ASP A 162 18.31 8.11 -21.08
C ASP A 162 19.73 8.33 -21.63
N THR A 163 20.76 8.06 -20.82
CA THR A 163 22.19 8.09 -21.27
C THR A 163 22.47 7.05 -22.33
N LEU A 164 21.95 5.80 -22.17
CA LEU A 164 22.15 4.73 -23.16
C LEU A 164 21.47 5.09 -24.48
N VAL A 165 20.25 5.61 -24.40
CA VAL A 165 19.48 6.08 -25.56
C VAL A 165 20.17 7.25 -26.27
N ALA A 166 20.63 8.24 -25.50
CA ALA A 166 21.30 9.42 -26.03
C ALA A 166 22.65 9.06 -26.70
N LEU A 167 23.41 8.15 -26.09
CA LEU A 167 24.66 7.65 -26.68
C LEU A 167 24.39 6.85 -27.94
N GLY A 168 23.48 5.84 -27.90
CA GLY A 168 23.18 4.99 -29.06
C GLY A 168 22.68 5.80 -30.26
N SER A 169 21.65 6.63 -30.04
CA SER A 169 21.06 7.47 -31.09
C SER A 169 22.01 8.59 -31.55
N GLY A 170 22.74 9.25 -30.62
CA GLY A 170 23.67 10.33 -30.94
C GLY A 170 24.89 9.85 -31.72
N VAL A 171 25.48 8.70 -31.35
CA VAL A 171 26.62 8.11 -32.07
C VAL A 171 26.19 7.63 -33.46
N SER A 172 25.01 7.02 -33.58
CA SER A 172 24.45 6.62 -34.90
C SER A 172 24.29 7.82 -35.83
N PHE A 173 23.72 8.92 -35.32
CA PHE A 173 23.53 10.15 -36.08
C PHE A 173 24.86 10.81 -36.48
N LEU A 174 25.80 10.92 -35.53
CA LEU A 174 27.12 11.52 -35.80
C LEU A 174 27.92 10.72 -36.83
N TYR A 175 27.97 9.41 -36.66
CA TYR A 175 28.67 8.53 -37.62
C TYR A 175 28.08 8.63 -39.02
N SER A 176 26.73 8.55 -39.15
CA SER A 176 26.06 8.70 -40.45
C SER A 176 26.31 10.06 -41.09
N THR A 177 26.40 11.10 -40.26
CA THR A 177 26.78 12.43 -40.75
C THR A 177 28.20 12.46 -41.29
N CYS A 178 29.17 11.86 -40.60
CA CYS A 178 30.54 11.70 -41.10
C CYS A 178 30.62 10.89 -42.40
N ALA A 179 29.86 9.78 -42.45
CA ALA A 179 29.76 8.96 -43.65
C ALA A 179 29.13 9.76 -44.82
N LEU A 180 28.14 10.60 -44.56
CA LEU A 180 27.56 11.49 -45.58
C LEU A 180 28.59 12.49 -46.12
N PHE A 181 29.43 13.10 -45.26
CA PHE A 181 30.52 13.98 -45.71
C PHE A 181 31.55 13.19 -46.55
N ALA A 182 31.92 11.97 -46.13
CA ALA A 182 32.83 11.13 -46.94
C ALA A 182 32.20 10.75 -48.27
N MET A 183 30.89 10.46 -48.30
CA MET A 183 30.18 10.19 -49.55
C MET A 183 30.17 11.41 -50.49
N THR A 184 30.06 12.65 -49.99
CA THR A 184 30.14 13.85 -50.83
C THR A 184 31.52 13.98 -51.48
N ASP A 185 32.62 13.68 -50.78
CA ASP A 185 33.96 13.65 -51.34
C ASP A 185 34.11 12.57 -52.42
N ALA A 186 33.62 11.37 -52.17
CA ALA A 186 33.59 10.28 -53.16
C ALA A 186 32.78 10.64 -54.43
N GLN A 187 31.62 11.29 -54.25
CA GLN A 187 30.78 11.78 -55.35
C GLN A 187 31.54 12.83 -56.22
N VAL A 188 32.26 13.73 -55.59
CA VAL A 188 33.08 14.78 -56.31
C VAL A 188 34.20 14.10 -57.07
N LYS A 189 34.80 13.00 -56.55
CA LYS A 189 35.85 12.23 -57.20
C LYS A 189 35.36 11.30 -58.31
N GLY A 190 34.05 11.12 -58.43
CA GLY A 190 33.42 10.22 -59.40
C GLY A 190 33.53 8.73 -59.07
N ASP A 191 33.82 8.41 -57.80
CA ASP A 191 33.96 7.02 -57.30
C ASP A 191 32.57 6.48 -56.90
N ALA A 192 31.88 5.83 -57.84
CA ALA A 192 30.55 5.30 -57.64
C ALA A 192 30.51 4.14 -56.61
N ASP A 193 31.58 3.32 -56.54
CA ASP A 193 31.63 2.22 -55.61
C ASP A 193 31.77 2.71 -54.15
N ALA A 194 32.60 3.74 -53.93
CA ALA A 194 32.73 4.37 -52.64
C ALA A 194 31.43 5.09 -52.20
N VAL A 195 30.72 5.71 -53.12
CA VAL A 195 29.41 6.34 -52.86
C VAL A 195 28.40 5.28 -52.36
N MET A 196 28.30 4.17 -53.04
CA MET A 196 27.40 3.07 -52.64
C MET A 196 27.82 2.45 -51.30
N HIS A 197 29.12 2.29 -51.08
CA HIS A 197 29.63 1.81 -49.79
C HIS A 197 29.19 2.70 -48.62
N TYR A 198 29.42 4.01 -48.69
CA TYR A 198 29.00 4.95 -47.63
C TYR A 198 27.49 5.02 -47.49
N MET A 199 26.71 4.84 -48.55
CA MET A 199 25.25 4.84 -48.48
C MET A 199 24.72 3.66 -47.67
N HIS A 200 25.36 2.49 -47.73
CA HIS A 200 25.03 1.32 -46.92
C HIS A 200 25.48 1.45 -45.46
N GLU A 201 26.37 2.38 -45.14
CA GLU A 201 26.84 2.65 -43.80
C GLU A 201 26.00 3.69 -43.04
N PHE A 202 24.84 4.12 -43.56
CA PHE A 202 23.97 5.05 -42.83
C PHE A 202 23.16 4.33 -41.75
N TYR A 203 23.16 4.92 -40.54
CA TYR A 203 22.39 4.51 -39.38
C TYR A 203 21.39 5.60 -38.96
N PHE A 204 21.00 6.51 -39.85
CA PHE A 204 20.00 7.56 -39.58
C PHE A 204 18.66 6.98 -39.15
N GLU A 205 18.19 5.95 -39.84
CA GLU A 205 16.96 5.22 -39.49
C GLU A 205 17.05 4.56 -38.12
N SER A 206 18.19 3.96 -37.78
CA SER A 206 18.42 3.32 -36.49
C SER A 206 18.34 4.38 -35.35
N ALA A 207 18.93 5.55 -35.53
CA ALA A 207 18.87 6.66 -34.58
C ALA A 207 17.43 7.12 -34.31
N ALA A 208 16.65 7.31 -35.40
CA ALA A 208 15.24 7.74 -35.29
C ALA A 208 14.35 6.64 -34.70
N MET A 209 14.59 5.37 -35.07
CA MET A 209 13.81 4.22 -34.61
C MET A 209 14.01 3.96 -33.12
N ILE A 210 15.25 4.02 -32.61
CA ILE A 210 15.57 3.89 -31.18
C ILE A 210 14.74 4.90 -30.37
N LEU A 211 14.75 6.17 -30.75
CA LEU A 211 14.01 7.24 -30.08
C LEU A 211 12.49 7.01 -30.13
N THR A 212 11.97 6.58 -31.26
CA THR A 212 10.54 6.37 -31.47
C THR A 212 10.04 5.17 -30.66
N LEU A 213 10.73 4.02 -30.71
CA LEU A 213 10.33 2.81 -29.99
C LEU A 213 10.44 2.98 -28.46
N ILE A 214 11.48 3.68 -27.99
CA ILE A 214 11.58 4.02 -26.57
C ILE A 214 10.45 4.97 -26.14
N THR A 215 10.04 5.89 -27.02
CA THR A 215 8.87 6.75 -26.74
C THR A 215 7.58 5.93 -26.67
N VAL A 216 7.42 4.85 -27.48
CA VAL A 216 6.31 3.89 -27.34
C VAL A 216 6.34 3.24 -25.96
N GLY A 217 7.49 2.68 -25.56
CA GLY A 217 7.66 2.06 -24.24
C GLY A 217 7.30 3.04 -23.11
N LYS A 218 7.83 4.27 -23.16
CA LYS A 218 7.52 5.32 -22.18
C LYS A 218 6.02 5.70 -22.15
N MET A 219 5.36 5.73 -23.30
CA MET A 219 3.91 6.00 -23.35
C MET A 219 3.10 4.88 -22.70
N LEU A 220 3.45 3.59 -22.96
CA LEU A 220 2.79 2.44 -22.35
C LEU A 220 3.02 2.42 -20.84
N GLU A 221 4.24 2.71 -20.41
CA GLU A 221 4.63 2.87 -19.01
C GLU A 221 3.77 3.93 -18.31
N THR A 222 3.67 5.14 -18.88
CA THR A 222 2.90 6.25 -18.29
C THR A 222 1.40 5.94 -18.26
N ARG A 223 0.89 5.27 -19.29
CA ARG A 223 -0.51 4.82 -19.32
C ARG A 223 -0.80 3.77 -18.24
N ALA A 224 0.10 2.84 -17.99
CA ALA A 224 -0.02 1.86 -16.91
C ALA A 224 -0.03 2.54 -15.53
N LYS A 225 0.87 3.52 -15.32
CA LYS A 225 0.87 4.39 -14.12
C LYS A 225 -0.48 5.08 -13.90
N GLY A 226 -1.02 5.71 -14.95
CA GLY A 226 -2.31 6.43 -14.88
C GLY A 226 -3.49 5.53 -14.51
N LYS A 227 -3.52 4.27 -14.98
CA LYS A 227 -4.55 3.30 -14.58
C LYS A 227 -4.46 2.95 -13.10
N THR A 228 -3.26 2.82 -12.58
CA THR A 228 -3.01 2.45 -11.18
C THR A 228 -3.39 3.56 -10.20
N THR A 229 -3.16 4.84 -10.58
CA THR A 229 -3.57 5.99 -9.77
C THR A 229 -5.09 6.22 -9.78
N ASN A 230 -5.83 5.60 -10.70
CA ASN A 230 -7.29 5.74 -10.77
C ASN A 230 -8.02 5.14 -9.54
N ALA A 231 -7.47 4.13 -8.87
CA ALA A 231 -8.05 3.59 -7.64
C ALA A 231 -8.06 4.65 -6.53
N LEU A 232 -6.95 5.36 -6.34
CA LEU A 232 -6.86 6.46 -5.38
C LEU A 232 -7.78 7.63 -5.76
N LYS A 233 -7.85 7.97 -7.06
CA LYS A 233 -8.80 8.99 -7.56
C LYS A 233 -10.25 8.62 -7.31
N SER A 234 -10.60 7.34 -7.40
CA SER A 234 -11.96 6.87 -7.13
C SER A 234 -12.34 7.11 -5.68
N LEU A 235 -11.43 6.81 -4.73
CA LEU A 235 -11.64 7.11 -3.31
C LEU A 235 -11.78 8.62 -3.05
N MET A 236 -10.93 9.45 -3.67
CA MET A 236 -11.02 10.91 -3.53
C MET A 236 -12.31 11.50 -4.11
N LYS A 237 -12.90 10.88 -5.13
CA LYS A 237 -14.18 11.32 -5.73
C LYS A 237 -15.40 11.04 -4.84
N LEU A 238 -15.29 10.13 -3.88
CA LEU A 238 -16.36 9.83 -2.93
C LEU A 238 -16.56 10.96 -1.92
N ALA A 239 -15.54 11.79 -1.68
CA ALA A 239 -15.63 12.89 -0.73
C ALA A 239 -16.71 13.91 -1.14
N PRO A 240 -17.73 14.16 -0.30
CA PRO A 240 -18.75 15.17 -0.55
C PRO A 240 -18.14 16.57 -0.61
N LYS A 241 -18.73 17.45 -1.42
CA LYS A 241 -18.26 18.85 -1.57
C LYS A 241 -18.99 19.83 -0.67
N THR A 242 -20.17 19.46 -0.23
CA THR A 242 -21.08 20.31 0.57
C THR A 242 -21.73 19.50 1.68
N ALA A 243 -22.14 20.17 2.73
CA ALA A 243 -22.92 19.63 3.85
C ALA A 243 -24.14 20.52 4.12
N VAL A 244 -25.24 19.92 4.56
CA VAL A 244 -26.43 20.66 5.03
C VAL A 244 -26.35 20.72 6.55
N LEU A 245 -26.03 21.90 7.09
CA LEU A 245 -25.95 22.14 8.54
C LEU A 245 -27.25 22.70 9.07
N LEU A 246 -27.60 22.30 10.29
CA LEU A 246 -28.71 22.86 11.06
C LEU A 246 -28.18 23.93 12.00
N ARG A 247 -28.37 25.23 11.66
CA ARG A 247 -27.98 26.36 12.49
C ARG A 247 -29.20 27.21 12.84
N ASN A 248 -29.46 27.40 14.15
CA ASN A 248 -30.60 28.14 14.65
C ASN A 248 -31.97 27.64 14.13
N GLY A 249 -32.11 26.31 13.96
CA GLY A 249 -33.33 25.67 13.43
C GLY A 249 -33.56 25.85 11.94
N LYS A 250 -32.55 26.38 11.18
CA LYS A 250 -32.61 26.51 9.72
C LYS A 250 -31.52 25.67 9.06
N GLU A 251 -31.88 25.03 7.97
CA GLU A 251 -30.93 24.29 7.15
C GLU A 251 -30.16 25.25 6.23
N ILE A 252 -28.84 25.13 6.26
CA ILE A 252 -27.93 25.96 5.47
C ILE A 252 -26.93 25.02 4.78
N THR A 253 -26.90 25.05 3.45
CA THR A 253 -25.87 24.31 2.69
C THR A 253 -24.57 25.09 2.71
N VAL A 254 -23.50 24.45 3.19
CA VAL A 254 -22.16 25.02 3.28
C VAL A 254 -21.13 24.15 2.56
N PRO A 255 -20.02 24.71 2.07
CA PRO A 255 -18.87 23.93 1.65
C PRO A 255 -18.36 23.06 2.80
N ILE A 256 -17.84 21.84 2.48
CA ILE A 256 -17.40 20.87 3.48
C ILE A 256 -16.30 21.41 4.40
N GLU A 257 -15.48 22.34 3.90
CA GLU A 257 -14.38 22.97 4.64
C GLU A 257 -14.87 23.91 5.76
N GLN A 258 -16.15 24.26 5.76
CA GLN A 258 -16.75 25.13 6.79
C GLN A 258 -17.44 24.37 7.91
N VAL A 259 -17.51 23.04 7.80
CA VAL A 259 -18.07 22.18 8.86
C VAL A 259 -17.05 22.06 10.00
N ARG A 260 -17.53 22.22 11.22
CA ARG A 260 -16.73 22.11 12.45
C ARG A 260 -17.21 20.95 13.30
N LYS A 261 -16.29 20.42 14.12
CA LYS A 261 -16.64 19.43 15.14
C LYS A 261 -17.72 19.99 16.07
N GLY A 262 -18.80 19.21 16.31
CA GLY A 262 -19.99 19.63 17.07
C GLY A 262 -21.07 20.31 16.24
N ASP A 263 -20.85 20.61 14.94
CA ASP A 263 -21.93 21.09 14.07
C ASP A 263 -22.95 19.97 13.84
N GLN A 264 -24.25 20.32 13.86
CA GLN A 264 -25.30 19.39 13.50
C GLN A 264 -25.56 19.44 12.00
N PHE A 265 -25.61 18.27 11.38
CA PHE A 265 -25.89 18.13 9.95
C PHE A 265 -27.02 17.14 9.70
N VAL A 266 -27.66 17.29 8.55
CA VAL A 266 -28.83 16.52 8.13
C VAL A 266 -28.49 15.75 6.88
N VAL A 267 -28.91 14.47 6.82
CA VAL A 267 -28.74 13.61 5.65
C VAL A 267 -30.07 12.93 5.33
N ARG A 268 -30.55 13.15 4.12
CA ARG A 268 -31.78 12.54 3.61
C ARG A 268 -31.47 11.27 2.81
N ALA A 269 -32.51 10.49 2.55
CA ALA A 269 -32.40 9.33 1.68
C ALA A 269 -31.81 9.69 0.32
N GLY A 270 -30.79 8.96 -0.12
CA GLY A 270 -30.05 9.20 -1.37
C GLY A 270 -28.89 10.20 -1.24
N GLU A 271 -28.68 10.85 -0.09
CA GLU A 271 -27.60 11.80 0.12
C GLU A 271 -26.36 11.13 0.73
N ASN A 272 -25.18 11.66 0.38
CA ASN A 272 -23.92 11.23 0.98
C ASN A 272 -23.75 11.88 2.36
N ILE A 273 -23.22 11.11 3.32
CA ILE A 273 -22.83 11.58 4.63
C ILE A 273 -21.59 12.48 4.49
N PRO A 274 -21.66 13.76 4.91
CA PRO A 274 -20.61 14.73 4.60
C PRO A 274 -19.34 14.57 5.43
N VAL A 275 -19.46 14.24 6.71
CA VAL A 275 -18.37 14.10 7.69
C VAL A 275 -18.70 12.97 8.65
N ASP A 276 -17.70 12.47 9.39
CA ASP A 276 -17.95 11.46 10.41
C ASP A 276 -18.76 12.07 11.55
N GLY A 277 -19.75 11.34 12.05
CA GLY A 277 -20.65 11.82 13.08
C GLY A 277 -21.32 10.71 13.86
N VAL A 278 -22.17 11.12 14.81
CA VAL A 278 -23.07 10.25 15.58
C VAL A 278 -24.51 10.70 15.34
N ILE A 279 -25.41 9.75 15.15
CA ILE A 279 -26.82 10.03 14.95
C ILE A 279 -27.44 10.54 16.26
N LEU A 280 -28.01 11.75 16.22
CA LEU A 280 -28.73 12.35 17.34
C LEU A 280 -30.23 12.05 17.27
N GLU A 281 -30.77 11.88 16.06
CA GLU A 281 -32.20 11.66 15.85
C GLU A 281 -32.41 10.99 14.47
N GLY A 282 -33.32 10.05 14.40
CA GLY A 282 -33.70 9.34 13.19
C GLY A 282 -33.12 7.94 13.09
N ALA A 283 -33.54 7.24 12.06
CA ALA A 283 -33.03 5.92 11.71
C ALA A 283 -33.05 5.74 10.19
N GLY A 284 -32.15 4.93 9.68
CA GLY A 284 -32.05 4.66 8.25
C GLY A 284 -31.06 3.55 7.92
N ALA A 285 -31.15 3.03 6.70
CA ALA A 285 -30.17 2.08 6.17
C ALA A 285 -29.05 2.85 5.45
N VAL A 286 -27.82 2.69 5.91
CA VAL A 286 -26.64 3.36 5.36
C VAL A 286 -25.82 2.37 4.54
N ASP A 287 -25.59 2.71 3.28
CA ASP A 287 -24.69 1.98 2.40
C ASP A 287 -23.25 2.41 2.67
N GLU A 288 -22.51 1.55 3.32
CA GLU A 288 -21.11 1.74 3.66
C GLU A 288 -20.16 1.07 2.65
N SER A 289 -20.71 0.51 1.54
CA SER A 289 -19.95 -0.26 0.54
C SER A 289 -18.77 0.48 -0.07
N ALA A 290 -18.83 1.81 -0.12
CA ALA A 290 -17.75 2.65 -0.61
C ALA A 290 -16.49 2.60 0.29
N LEU A 291 -16.65 2.33 1.60
CA LEU A 291 -15.59 2.22 2.57
C LEU A 291 -15.32 0.77 2.97
N THR A 292 -16.38 -0.03 3.18
CA THR A 292 -16.30 -1.40 3.70
C THR A 292 -16.28 -2.47 2.59
N GLY A 293 -16.73 -2.11 1.38
CA GLY A 293 -16.88 -3.08 0.29
C GLY A 293 -18.10 -4.01 0.43
N GLU A 294 -18.81 -3.99 1.56
CA GLU A 294 -20.02 -4.77 1.78
C GLU A 294 -21.22 -4.13 1.08
N SER A 295 -21.90 -4.89 0.23
CA SER A 295 -23.02 -4.39 -0.57
C SER A 295 -24.35 -4.32 0.18
N ILE A 296 -24.43 -4.83 1.40
CA ILE A 296 -25.65 -4.83 2.20
C ILE A 296 -25.67 -3.57 3.06
N PRO A 297 -26.68 -2.71 2.92
CA PRO A 297 -26.82 -1.53 3.77
C PRO A 297 -26.98 -1.91 5.25
N VAL A 298 -26.35 -1.15 6.12
CA VAL A 298 -26.39 -1.36 7.59
C VAL A 298 -27.46 -0.47 8.18
N ASP A 299 -28.37 -1.06 8.94
CA ASP A 299 -29.37 -0.29 9.70
C ASP A 299 -28.69 0.49 10.84
N LYS A 300 -28.91 1.80 10.87
CA LYS A 300 -28.38 2.74 11.85
C LYS A 300 -29.51 3.45 12.58
N SER A 301 -29.30 3.68 13.86
CA SER A 301 -30.24 4.31 14.77
C SER A 301 -29.56 5.38 15.64
N GLU A 302 -30.32 6.02 16.50
CA GLU A 302 -29.82 7.04 17.44
C GLU A 302 -28.68 6.47 18.32
N GLY A 303 -27.56 7.19 18.37
CA GLY A 303 -26.33 6.80 19.06
C GLY A 303 -25.31 6.09 18.19
N ASP A 304 -25.69 5.62 16.99
CA ASP A 304 -24.75 4.94 16.09
C ASP A 304 -23.83 5.92 15.36
N ALA A 305 -22.61 5.46 15.09
CA ALA A 305 -21.63 6.21 14.30
C ALA A 305 -21.92 6.09 12.81
N VAL A 306 -21.67 7.20 12.09
CA VAL A 306 -21.73 7.27 10.62
C VAL A 306 -20.42 7.85 10.08
N SER A 307 -20.01 7.37 8.91
CA SER A 307 -18.74 7.71 8.28
C SER A 307 -18.94 8.58 7.04
N ALA A 308 -18.02 9.51 6.82
CA ALA A 308 -18.00 10.36 5.62
C ALA A 308 -17.97 9.53 4.33
N ALA A 309 -18.66 10.00 3.29
CA ALA A 309 -18.75 9.38 1.96
C ALA A 309 -19.60 8.09 1.87
N THR A 310 -20.22 7.65 2.94
CA THR A 310 -21.27 6.61 2.90
C THR A 310 -22.62 7.23 2.46
N ILE A 311 -23.55 6.42 1.99
CA ILE A 311 -24.81 6.89 1.41
C ILE A 311 -25.98 6.47 2.30
N ASN A 312 -26.77 7.43 2.77
CA ASN A 312 -28.04 7.11 3.44
C ASN A 312 -29.05 6.65 2.39
N GLN A 313 -29.42 5.37 2.37
CA GLN A 313 -30.35 4.81 1.39
C GLN A 313 -31.82 5.03 1.77
N SER A 314 -32.12 5.10 3.07
CA SER A 314 -33.50 5.26 3.56
C SER A 314 -33.54 6.07 4.85
N GLY A 315 -34.68 6.69 5.11
CA GLY A 315 -34.90 7.44 6.33
C GLY A 315 -34.24 8.85 6.34
N PHE A 316 -34.32 9.48 7.50
CA PHE A 316 -33.79 10.82 7.77
C PHE A 316 -32.85 10.72 8.97
N LEU A 317 -31.65 11.26 8.83
CA LEU A 317 -30.64 11.25 9.88
C LEU A 317 -30.26 12.67 10.24
N ARG A 318 -30.34 13.01 11.54
CA ARG A 318 -29.72 14.20 12.12
C ARG A 318 -28.52 13.76 12.94
N CYS A 319 -27.35 14.22 12.55
CA CYS A 319 -26.08 13.79 13.12
C CYS A 319 -25.32 14.98 13.71
N GLU A 320 -24.45 14.70 14.67
CA GLU A 320 -23.44 15.63 15.18
C GLU A 320 -22.06 15.25 14.62
N ALA A 321 -21.33 16.21 14.08
CA ALA A 321 -20.00 16.01 13.51
C ALA A 321 -18.98 15.70 14.61
N THR A 322 -18.35 14.52 14.54
CA THR A 322 -17.32 14.07 15.48
C THR A 322 -15.91 14.27 14.95
N ARG A 323 -15.71 14.03 13.63
CA ARG A 323 -14.45 14.23 12.91
C ARG A 323 -14.72 15.00 11.62
N VAL A 324 -13.88 15.99 11.33
CA VAL A 324 -14.06 16.89 10.17
C VAL A 324 -12.74 17.10 9.42
N GLY A 325 -12.82 17.47 8.16
CA GLY A 325 -11.65 17.82 7.35
C GLY A 325 -10.68 16.65 7.14
N GLU A 326 -9.45 16.82 7.58
CA GLU A 326 -8.38 15.79 7.44
C GLU A 326 -8.53 14.65 8.46
N ASP A 327 -9.29 14.84 9.52
CA ASP A 327 -9.49 13.85 10.58
C ASP A 327 -10.62 12.86 10.25
N THR A 328 -11.38 13.06 9.16
CA THR A 328 -12.41 12.10 8.74
C THR A 328 -11.80 10.76 8.36
N THR A 329 -12.53 9.68 8.63
CA THR A 329 -12.11 8.29 8.28
C THR A 329 -11.68 8.18 6.81
N LEU A 330 -12.45 8.74 5.88
CA LEU A 330 -12.07 8.76 4.46
C LEU A 330 -10.77 9.52 4.21
N SER A 331 -10.57 10.69 4.82
CA SER A 331 -9.33 11.47 4.66
C SER A 331 -8.11 10.73 5.20
N GLN A 332 -8.24 10.04 6.32
CA GLN A 332 -7.19 9.19 6.90
C GLN A 332 -6.84 8.01 5.98
N ILE A 333 -7.86 7.33 5.41
CA ILE A 333 -7.65 6.25 4.42
C ILE A 333 -6.88 6.78 3.21
N ILE A 334 -7.32 7.88 2.62
CA ILE A 334 -6.66 8.49 1.45
C ILE A 334 -5.21 8.84 1.78
N ARG A 335 -4.95 9.43 2.96
CA ARG A 335 -3.60 9.79 3.41
C ARG A 335 -2.73 8.55 3.59
N MET A 336 -3.20 7.51 4.27
CA MET A 336 -2.44 6.28 4.46
C MET A 336 -2.09 5.60 3.14
N VAL A 337 -3.03 5.52 2.20
CA VAL A 337 -2.77 4.96 0.86
C VAL A 337 -1.76 5.81 0.08
N SER A 338 -1.83 7.15 0.20
CA SER A 338 -0.88 8.07 -0.41
C SER A 338 0.53 7.93 0.20
N ASP A 339 0.62 7.87 1.53
CA ASP A 339 1.88 7.70 2.26
C ASP A 339 2.53 6.34 1.93
N ALA A 340 1.74 5.27 1.87
CA ALA A 340 2.21 3.96 1.45
C ALA A 340 2.75 3.98 0.00
N ALA A 341 2.09 4.71 -0.90
CA ALA A 341 2.56 4.87 -2.28
C ALA A 341 3.85 5.69 -2.39
N ALA A 342 4.11 6.59 -1.43
CA ALA A 342 5.33 7.39 -1.37
C ALA A 342 6.53 6.63 -0.79
N THR A 343 6.31 5.52 -0.07
CA THR A 343 7.37 4.70 0.54
C THR A 343 7.90 3.64 -0.44
N LYS A 344 9.10 3.13 -0.19
CA LYS A 344 9.71 2.07 -1.01
C LYS A 344 9.88 0.79 -0.20
N ALA A 345 9.38 -0.31 -0.74
CA ALA A 345 9.66 -1.64 -0.23
C ALA A 345 11.17 -2.01 -0.35
N PRO A 346 11.72 -2.83 0.55
CA PRO A 346 13.11 -3.29 0.50
C PRO A 346 13.51 -3.89 -0.85
N ILE A 347 12.62 -4.68 -1.48
CA ILE A 347 12.86 -5.28 -2.80
C ILE A 347 12.99 -4.21 -3.90
N ALA A 348 12.28 -3.09 -3.79
CA ALA A 348 12.41 -1.95 -4.71
C ALA A 348 13.78 -1.28 -4.58
N LYS A 349 14.28 -1.13 -3.34
CA LYS A 349 15.63 -0.60 -3.09
C LYS A 349 16.72 -1.48 -3.71
N ILE A 350 16.53 -2.81 -3.70
CA ILE A 350 17.44 -3.76 -4.36
C ILE A 350 17.39 -3.57 -5.88
N ALA A 351 16.19 -3.50 -6.47
CA ALA A 351 16.02 -3.29 -7.91
C ALA A 351 16.66 -1.98 -8.38
N ASP A 352 16.49 -0.89 -7.62
CA ASP A 352 17.11 0.40 -7.89
C ASP A 352 18.64 0.33 -7.84
N ARG A 353 19.20 -0.40 -6.86
CA ARG A 353 20.64 -0.60 -6.72
C ARG A 353 21.22 -1.37 -7.91
N VAL A 354 20.54 -2.46 -8.31
CA VAL A 354 20.92 -3.25 -9.49
C VAL A 354 20.92 -2.37 -10.74
N SER A 355 19.85 -1.58 -10.97
CA SER A 355 19.76 -0.64 -12.10
C SER A 355 20.90 0.38 -12.11
N GLY A 356 21.30 0.90 -10.94
CA GLY A 356 22.36 1.87 -10.80
C GLY A 356 23.77 1.32 -11.12
N VAL A 357 23.98 0.03 -10.97
CA VAL A 357 25.25 -0.65 -11.32
C VAL A 357 25.21 -1.16 -12.76
N PHE A 358 24.07 -1.57 -13.24
CA PHE A 358 23.88 -2.19 -14.55
C PHE A 358 24.24 -1.25 -15.71
N VAL A 359 23.77 0.00 -15.66
CA VAL A 359 24.01 0.98 -16.74
C VAL A 359 25.53 1.26 -16.97
N PRO A 360 26.33 1.55 -15.93
CA PRO A 360 27.79 1.66 -16.10
C PRO A 360 28.47 0.42 -16.67
N ILE A 361 28.03 -0.79 -16.23
CA ILE A 361 28.57 -2.07 -16.75
C ILE A 361 28.29 -2.20 -18.25
N VAL A 362 27.07 -1.92 -18.67
CA VAL A 362 26.67 -1.98 -20.08
C VAL A 362 27.48 -1.00 -20.94
N ILE A 363 27.70 0.24 -20.46
CA ILE A 363 28.57 1.20 -21.16
C ILE A 363 30.00 0.64 -21.28
N GLY A 364 30.51 0.01 -20.22
CA GLY A 364 31.83 -0.63 -20.24
C GLY A 364 31.90 -1.79 -21.27
N ILE A 365 30.88 -2.67 -21.31
CA ILE A 365 30.80 -3.76 -22.27
C ILE A 365 30.72 -3.21 -23.70
N ALA A 366 29.92 -2.19 -23.95
CA ALA A 366 29.81 -1.55 -25.26
C ALA A 366 31.14 -0.98 -25.73
N LEU A 367 31.88 -0.31 -24.82
CA LEU A 367 33.23 0.21 -25.14
C LEU A 367 34.23 -0.92 -25.45
N VAL A 368 34.20 -1.98 -24.63
CA VAL A 368 35.05 -3.16 -24.89
C VAL A 368 34.68 -3.79 -26.24
N THR A 369 33.39 -3.95 -26.55
CA THR A 369 32.93 -4.46 -27.87
C THR A 369 33.47 -3.61 -29.01
N LEU A 370 33.39 -2.27 -28.89
CA LEU A 370 33.93 -1.35 -29.88
C LEU A 370 35.45 -1.61 -30.11
N ILE A 371 36.24 -1.64 -29.03
CA ILE A 371 37.69 -1.82 -29.09
C ILE A 371 38.05 -3.16 -29.67
N VAL A 372 37.39 -4.27 -29.27
CA VAL A 372 37.64 -5.62 -29.75
C VAL A 372 37.45 -5.72 -31.28
N TRP A 373 36.37 -5.16 -31.82
CA TRP A 373 36.08 -5.21 -33.24
C TRP A 373 37.02 -4.30 -34.07
N LEU A 374 37.45 -3.16 -33.50
CA LEU A 374 38.49 -2.33 -34.14
C LEU A 374 39.85 -3.03 -34.15
N LEU A 375 40.23 -3.78 -33.10
CA LEU A 375 41.44 -4.58 -33.06
C LEU A 375 41.36 -5.80 -33.97
N ALA A 376 40.16 -6.29 -34.27
CA ALA A 376 39.90 -7.34 -35.24
C ALA A 376 39.89 -6.83 -36.70
N GLU A 377 40.39 -5.61 -36.93
CA GLU A 377 40.52 -4.96 -38.25
C GLU A 377 39.18 -4.79 -39.00
N GLN A 378 38.03 -4.76 -38.26
CA GLN A 378 36.74 -4.47 -38.87
C GLN A 378 36.55 -2.96 -39.08
N THR A 379 35.65 -2.59 -40.01
CA THR A 379 35.33 -1.17 -40.25
C THR A 379 34.78 -0.48 -39.01
N VAL A 380 35.01 0.84 -38.92
CA VAL A 380 34.49 1.64 -37.79
C VAL A 380 32.96 1.56 -37.72
N GLY A 381 32.28 1.54 -38.87
CA GLY A 381 30.84 1.37 -38.95
C GLY A 381 30.36 0.07 -38.36
N TYR A 382 31.02 -1.04 -38.70
CA TYR A 382 30.75 -2.38 -38.16
C TYR A 382 30.91 -2.42 -36.64
N ALA A 383 32.05 -1.92 -36.11
CA ALA A 383 32.36 -1.92 -34.70
C ALA A 383 31.36 -1.05 -33.89
N LEU A 384 31.00 0.14 -34.42
CA LEU A 384 30.00 1.02 -33.82
C LEU A 384 28.61 0.40 -33.79
N ALA A 385 28.15 -0.22 -34.88
CA ALA A 385 26.83 -0.86 -34.92
C ALA A 385 26.69 -1.93 -33.83
N ARG A 386 27.73 -2.74 -33.58
CA ARG A 386 27.73 -3.75 -32.49
C ARG A 386 27.76 -3.13 -31.12
N SER A 387 28.56 -2.11 -30.92
CA SER A 387 28.61 -1.36 -29.66
C SER A 387 27.25 -0.70 -29.32
N ILE A 388 26.62 -0.06 -30.31
CA ILE A 388 25.31 0.55 -30.19
C ILE A 388 24.24 -0.52 -29.87
N SER A 389 24.31 -1.69 -30.51
CA SER A 389 23.42 -2.82 -30.23
C SER A 389 23.48 -3.20 -28.77
N VAL A 390 24.67 -3.34 -28.17
CA VAL A 390 24.84 -3.62 -26.73
C VAL A 390 24.21 -2.55 -25.86
N LEU A 391 24.41 -1.26 -26.19
CA LEU A 391 23.84 -0.15 -25.42
C LEU A 391 22.30 -0.17 -25.40
N VAL A 392 21.68 -0.41 -26.55
CA VAL A 392 20.22 -0.28 -26.71
C VAL A 392 19.48 -1.52 -26.22
N ILE A 393 20.05 -2.71 -26.46
CA ILE A 393 19.47 -4.00 -26.04
C ILE A 393 19.35 -4.10 -24.52
N SER A 394 20.27 -3.50 -23.80
CA SER A 394 20.41 -3.66 -22.35
C SER A 394 19.54 -2.73 -21.51
N CYS A 395 18.46 -2.16 -22.06
CA CYS A 395 17.61 -1.23 -21.30
C CYS A 395 16.65 -1.95 -20.34
N PRO A 396 16.84 -1.91 -19.01
CA PRO A 396 15.89 -2.48 -18.05
C PRO A 396 14.73 -1.50 -17.77
N CYS A 397 13.97 -1.12 -18.81
CA CYS A 397 12.98 -0.04 -18.74
C CYS A 397 11.88 -0.32 -17.71
N ALA A 398 11.35 -1.55 -17.63
CA ALA A 398 10.26 -1.93 -16.75
C ALA A 398 10.68 -2.18 -15.28
N LEU A 399 11.98 -2.40 -15.02
CA LEU A 399 12.46 -2.80 -13.69
C LEU A 399 12.12 -1.76 -12.60
N GLY A 400 12.15 -0.49 -12.93
CA GLY A 400 11.87 0.60 -11.98
C GLY A 400 10.39 0.80 -11.65
N LEU A 401 9.48 0.21 -12.42
CA LEU A 401 8.03 0.45 -12.28
C LEU A 401 7.25 -0.72 -11.72
N ALA A 402 7.70 -1.95 -11.94
CA ALA A 402 6.98 -3.14 -11.52
C ALA A 402 6.66 -3.13 -10.04
N THR A 403 7.63 -2.73 -9.20
CA THR A 403 7.45 -2.72 -7.75
C THR A 403 6.46 -1.65 -7.28
N PRO A 404 6.57 -0.36 -7.66
CA PRO A 404 5.60 0.66 -7.27
C PRO A 404 4.18 0.37 -7.74
N VAL A 405 4.02 -0.15 -8.97
CA VAL A 405 2.70 -0.51 -9.52
C VAL A 405 2.07 -1.65 -8.73
N ALA A 406 2.83 -2.73 -8.46
CA ALA A 406 2.33 -3.87 -7.69
C ALA A 406 1.91 -3.48 -6.26
N ILE A 407 2.70 -2.63 -5.59
CA ILE A 407 2.40 -2.13 -4.25
C ILE A 407 1.15 -1.25 -4.26
N MET A 408 1.01 -0.33 -5.22
CA MET A 408 -0.15 0.55 -5.28
C MET A 408 -1.45 -0.23 -5.56
N VAL A 409 -1.39 -1.24 -6.45
CA VAL A 409 -2.53 -2.12 -6.69
C VAL A 409 -2.92 -2.87 -5.42
N ALA A 410 -1.92 -3.43 -4.70
CA ALA A 410 -2.17 -4.15 -3.46
C ALA A 410 -2.75 -3.24 -2.36
N ASN A 411 -2.22 -2.03 -2.20
CA ASN A 411 -2.76 -1.06 -1.25
C ASN A 411 -4.20 -0.66 -1.62
N GLY A 412 -4.48 -0.46 -2.92
CA GLY A 412 -5.83 -0.15 -3.40
C GLY A 412 -6.82 -1.30 -3.19
N VAL A 413 -6.37 -2.55 -3.36
CA VAL A 413 -7.18 -3.75 -3.07
C VAL A 413 -7.34 -3.92 -1.56
N GLY A 414 -6.25 -3.76 -0.80
CA GLY A 414 -6.28 -3.81 0.66
C GLY A 414 -7.27 -2.81 1.26
N ALA A 415 -7.21 -1.54 0.83
CA ALA A 415 -8.13 -0.50 1.30
C ALA A 415 -9.61 -0.82 1.01
N LYS A 416 -9.91 -1.45 -0.14
CA LYS A 416 -11.27 -1.92 -0.47
C LYS A 416 -11.75 -3.08 0.43
N HIS A 417 -10.83 -3.80 1.04
CA HIS A 417 -11.10 -4.90 1.97
C HIS A 417 -10.72 -4.53 3.40
N GLU A 418 -10.82 -3.25 3.75
CA GLU A 418 -10.62 -2.71 5.10
C GLU A 418 -9.24 -2.96 5.72
N ILE A 419 -8.23 -3.19 4.86
CA ILE A 419 -6.83 -3.42 5.25
C ILE A 419 -6.01 -2.21 4.83
N LEU A 420 -5.50 -1.45 5.78
CA LEU A 420 -4.70 -0.25 5.53
C LEU A 420 -3.23 -0.49 5.83
N PHE A 421 -2.42 -0.62 4.80
CA PHE A 421 -0.96 -0.68 4.90
C PHE A 421 -0.39 0.74 5.01
N LYS A 422 0.35 1.05 6.05
CA LYS A 422 0.95 2.38 6.23
C LYS A 422 2.18 2.62 5.34
N THR A 423 2.89 1.56 4.98
CA THR A 423 4.10 1.63 4.16
C THR A 423 4.19 0.47 3.18
N ALA A 424 4.94 0.67 2.09
CA ALA A 424 5.27 -0.42 1.17
C ALA A 424 6.14 -1.51 1.82
N GLU A 425 6.91 -1.15 2.84
CA GLU A 425 7.70 -2.09 3.63
C GLU A 425 6.82 -3.00 4.47
N SER A 426 5.78 -2.46 5.12
CA SER A 426 4.79 -3.24 5.87
C SER A 426 4.12 -4.31 5.01
N LEU A 427 3.72 -3.96 3.76
CA LEU A 427 3.15 -4.91 2.82
C LEU A 427 4.14 -6.02 2.44
N GLU A 428 5.42 -5.69 2.21
CA GLU A 428 6.45 -6.68 1.86
C GLU A 428 6.77 -7.61 3.05
N GLU A 429 6.97 -7.03 4.26
CA GLU A 429 7.32 -7.81 5.46
C GLU A 429 6.16 -8.71 5.89
N THR A 430 4.91 -8.29 5.71
CA THR A 430 3.72 -9.11 5.95
C THR A 430 3.75 -10.42 5.16
N GLY A 431 4.23 -10.38 3.92
CA GLY A 431 4.41 -11.59 3.10
C GLY A 431 5.47 -12.55 3.61
N LYS A 432 6.37 -12.12 4.49
CA LYS A 432 7.49 -12.90 5.04
C LYS A 432 7.21 -13.44 6.45
N VAL A 433 6.06 -13.12 7.04
CA VAL A 433 5.68 -13.55 8.39
C VAL A 433 5.69 -15.07 8.52
N GLN A 434 6.34 -15.56 9.58
CA GLN A 434 6.45 -16.96 9.93
C GLN A 434 5.71 -17.31 11.22
N MET A 435 5.57 -16.32 12.11
CA MET A 435 4.85 -16.44 13.39
C MET A 435 3.92 -15.25 13.55
N ILE A 436 2.75 -15.48 14.12
CA ILE A 436 1.81 -14.42 14.48
C ILE A 436 1.46 -14.53 15.96
N ALA A 437 1.68 -13.46 16.69
CA ALA A 437 1.30 -13.31 18.08
C ALA A 437 -0.01 -12.54 18.16
N LEU A 438 -1.07 -13.18 18.63
CA LEU A 438 -2.39 -12.60 18.78
C LEU A 438 -2.61 -12.21 20.25
N ASP A 439 -2.98 -10.97 20.53
CA ASP A 439 -3.52 -10.65 21.84
C ASP A 439 -4.84 -11.40 22.05
N LYS A 440 -5.16 -11.76 23.27
CA LYS A 440 -6.42 -12.44 23.57
C LYS A 440 -7.60 -11.49 23.40
N THR A 441 -7.61 -10.42 24.20
CA THR A 441 -8.78 -9.56 24.39
C THR A 441 -9.02 -8.65 23.18
N GLY A 442 -10.25 -8.61 22.68
CA GLY A 442 -10.61 -7.80 21.51
C GLY A 442 -10.08 -8.34 20.17
N THR A 443 -9.09 -9.23 20.19
CA THR A 443 -8.50 -9.86 18.98
C THR A 443 -9.07 -11.25 18.74
N ILE A 444 -8.74 -12.24 19.59
CA ILE A 444 -9.30 -13.61 19.52
C ILE A 444 -10.70 -13.64 20.09
N THR A 445 -10.91 -12.91 21.20
CA THR A 445 -12.19 -12.79 21.88
C THR A 445 -12.92 -11.51 21.48
N GLN A 446 -14.19 -11.41 21.88
CA GLN A 446 -15.03 -10.25 21.53
C GLN A 446 -14.62 -8.96 22.30
N GLY A 447 -13.84 -9.09 23.38
CA GLY A 447 -13.44 -7.97 24.25
C GLY A 447 -14.56 -7.46 25.15
N THR A 448 -15.72 -8.08 25.08
CA THR A 448 -16.89 -7.78 25.91
C THR A 448 -17.36 -9.05 26.61
N PRO A 449 -17.35 -9.07 27.96
CA PRO A 449 -17.86 -10.22 28.72
C PRO A 449 -19.33 -10.49 28.41
N LYS A 450 -19.70 -11.78 28.30
CA LYS A 450 -21.07 -12.23 28.11
C LYS A 450 -21.45 -13.29 29.13
N VAL A 451 -22.73 -13.38 29.49
CA VAL A 451 -23.25 -14.50 30.28
C VAL A 451 -23.21 -15.76 29.42
N THR A 452 -22.46 -16.77 29.85
CA THR A 452 -22.29 -18.05 29.14
C THR A 452 -23.14 -19.15 29.73
N ASP A 453 -23.31 -19.19 31.06
CA ASP A 453 -24.05 -20.26 31.75
C ASP A 453 -24.89 -19.64 32.88
N LEU A 454 -26.07 -20.23 33.06
CA LEU A 454 -26.97 -19.96 34.17
C LEU A 454 -27.20 -21.32 34.89
N LEU A 455 -26.73 -21.43 36.12
CA LEU A 455 -26.88 -22.64 36.95
C LEU A 455 -27.74 -22.30 38.17
N PRO A 456 -29.09 -22.43 38.07
CA PRO A 456 -29.99 -22.17 39.18
C PRO A 456 -29.85 -23.23 40.25
N ALA A 457 -29.94 -22.84 41.51
CA ALA A 457 -30.03 -23.77 42.63
C ALA A 457 -31.44 -24.43 42.72
N ASN A 458 -31.51 -25.51 43.48
CA ASN A 458 -32.76 -26.25 43.63
C ASN A 458 -33.90 -25.32 44.12
N GLY A 459 -35.00 -25.27 43.30
CA GLY A 459 -36.16 -24.43 43.60
C GLY A 459 -36.14 -23.02 42.98
N THR A 460 -35.08 -22.67 42.26
CA THR A 460 -34.94 -21.40 41.51
C THR A 460 -34.96 -21.71 40.00
N THR A 461 -35.59 -20.83 39.21
CA THR A 461 -35.51 -20.94 37.73
C THR A 461 -34.40 -20.04 37.19
N GLU A 462 -33.94 -20.27 35.95
CA GLU A 462 -32.95 -19.43 35.29
C GLU A 462 -33.44 -17.97 35.21
N GLU A 463 -34.72 -17.74 34.90
CA GLU A 463 -35.31 -16.42 34.83
C GLU A 463 -35.31 -15.72 36.20
N GLN A 464 -35.59 -16.44 37.30
CA GLN A 464 -35.56 -15.93 38.64
C GLN A 464 -34.13 -15.57 39.09
N LEU A 465 -33.14 -16.39 38.76
CA LEU A 465 -31.73 -16.15 39.01
C LEU A 465 -31.25 -14.91 38.24
N LEU A 466 -31.59 -14.83 36.97
CA LEU A 466 -31.19 -13.69 36.12
C LEU A 466 -31.91 -12.38 36.58
N ALA A 467 -33.18 -12.44 36.93
CA ALA A 467 -33.91 -11.29 37.45
C ALA A 467 -33.33 -10.76 38.77
N LEU A 468 -32.92 -11.66 39.69
CA LEU A 468 -32.24 -11.29 40.93
C LEU A 468 -30.91 -10.60 40.66
N ALA A 469 -30.09 -11.19 39.77
CA ALA A 469 -28.82 -10.63 39.39
C ALA A 469 -28.99 -9.29 38.67
N TYR A 470 -29.98 -9.18 37.78
CA TYR A 470 -30.30 -7.93 37.08
C TYR A 470 -30.65 -6.79 38.05
N ALA A 471 -31.52 -7.04 39.04
CA ALA A 471 -31.87 -6.07 40.03
C ALA A 471 -30.67 -5.59 40.86
N LEU A 472 -29.77 -6.52 41.23
CA LEU A 472 -28.59 -6.23 42.05
C LEU A 472 -27.50 -5.50 41.25
N GLU A 473 -27.20 -5.93 40.01
CA GLU A 473 -26.10 -5.41 39.18
C GLU A 473 -26.45 -4.09 38.47
N ARG A 474 -27.71 -3.69 38.42
CA ARG A 474 -28.16 -2.49 37.70
C ARG A 474 -27.48 -1.19 38.16
N LYS A 475 -27.05 -1.11 39.42
CA LYS A 475 -26.34 0.02 39.99
C LYS A 475 -24.81 -0.17 40.05
N SER A 476 -24.33 -1.28 39.52
CA SER A 476 -22.92 -1.65 39.49
C SER A 476 -22.22 -1.10 38.24
N GLU A 477 -21.07 -0.49 38.41
CA GLU A 477 -20.22 -0.05 37.29
C GLU A 477 -19.21 -1.12 36.84
N HIS A 478 -19.29 -2.32 37.44
CA HIS A 478 -18.34 -3.39 37.14
C HIS A 478 -18.52 -3.93 35.71
N PRO A 479 -17.46 -4.22 34.95
CA PRO A 479 -17.56 -4.73 33.59
C PRO A 479 -18.42 -6.02 33.45
N LEU A 480 -18.37 -6.91 34.44
CA LEU A 480 -19.18 -8.13 34.47
C LEU A 480 -20.69 -7.85 34.66
N ALA A 481 -21.04 -6.75 35.33
CA ALA A 481 -22.44 -6.31 35.49
C ALA A 481 -23.08 -6.06 34.12
N LYS A 482 -22.37 -5.41 33.18
CA LYS A 482 -22.89 -5.13 31.83
C LYS A 482 -23.33 -6.39 31.09
N ALA A 483 -22.61 -7.50 31.26
CA ALA A 483 -22.98 -8.78 30.65
C ALA A 483 -24.32 -9.30 31.19
N ILE A 484 -24.54 -9.17 32.50
CA ILE A 484 -25.78 -9.59 33.14
C ILE A 484 -26.93 -8.69 32.72
N LEU A 485 -26.71 -7.37 32.69
CA LEU A 485 -27.71 -6.38 32.26
C LEU A 485 -28.15 -6.66 30.81
N GLN A 486 -27.20 -6.84 29.90
CA GLN A 486 -27.49 -7.15 28.49
C GLN A 486 -28.31 -8.45 28.36
N LYS A 487 -27.92 -9.51 29.07
CA LYS A 487 -28.64 -10.79 29.02
C LYS A 487 -30.05 -10.70 29.55
N ALA A 488 -30.26 -9.89 30.61
CA ALA A 488 -31.58 -9.65 31.17
C ALA A 488 -32.48 -8.81 30.26
N GLU A 489 -31.90 -7.82 29.58
CA GLU A 489 -32.58 -7.01 28.56
C GLU A 489 -32.98 -7.84 27.34
N GLU A 490 -32.09 -8.70 26.84
CA GLU A 490 -32.41 -9.67 25.79
C GLU A 490 -33.56 -10.60 26.16
N ALA A 491 -33.63 -10.98 27.45
CA ALA A 491 -34.73 -11.81 28.00
C ALA A 491 -35.98 -10.98 28.35
N GLN A 492 -36.00 -9.67 28.10
CA GLN A 492 -37.08 -8.71 28.39
C GLN A 492 -37.57 -8.77 29.84
N LEU A 493 -36.65 -8.98 30.80
CA LEU A 493 -37.00 -9.04 32.22
C LEU A 493 -37.30 -7.63 32.76
N PRO A 494 -38.32 -7.52 33.68
CA PRO A 494 -38.64 -6.24 34.26
C PRO A 494 -37.53 -5.70 35.16
N ALA A 495 -37.22 -4.42 34.98
CA ALA A 495 -36.21 -3.74 35.79
C ALA A 495 -36.79 -3.37 37.15
N GLU A 496 -36.57 -4.18 38.18
CA GLU A 496 -36.99 -3.88 39.55
C GLU A 496 -35.95 -3.03 40.28
N GLU A 497 -36.42 -2.09 41.14
CA GLU A 497 -35.55 -1.23 41.92
C GLU A 497 -35.09 -1.89 43.22
N VAL A 498 -33.85 -1.64 43.60
CA VAL A 498 -33.27 -2.07 44.87
C VAL A 498 -32.95 -0.87 45.77
N GLN A 499 -33.08 -1.07 47.07
CA GLN A 499 -32.75 -0.14 48.15
C GLN A 499 -31.46 -0.59 48.85
N GLU A 500 -30.84 0.31 49.61
CA GLU A 500 -29.66 0.01 50.42
C GLU A 500 -28.53 -0.67 49.67
N PHE A 501 -28.31 -0.29 48.40
CA PHE A 501 -27.25 -0.84 47.57
C PHE A 501 -25.85 -0.51 48.12
N GLN A 502 -25.04 -1.53 48.33
CA GLN A 502 -23.65 -1.40 48.82
C GLN A 502 -22.70 -2.27 47.98
N VAL A 503 -21.52 -1.67 47.69
CA VAL A 503 -20.42 -2.37 47.04
C VAL A 503 -19.41 -2.81 48.09
N HIS A 504 -19.13 -4.09 48.15
CA HIS A 504 -18.08 -4.67 48.99
C HIS A 504 -16.85 -4.92 48.12
N ALA A 505 -15.90 -3.98 48.13
CA ALA A 505 -14.75 -3.98 47.23
C ALA A 505 -13.99 -5.31 47.27
N GLY A 506 -13.82 -5.93 46.08
CA GLY A 506 -13.15 -7.22 45.91
C GLY A 506 -13.96 -8.46 46.34
N HIS A 507 -15.18 -8.29 46.85
CA HIS A 507 -16.02 -9.39 47.34
C HIS A 507 -17.34 -9.53 46.58
N GLY A 508 -18.13 -8.45 46.49
CA GLY A 508 -19.43 -8.51 45.85
C GLY A 508 -20.32 -7.30 46.15
N LEU A 509 -21.60 -7.51 45.99
CA LEU A 509 -22.67 -6.50 46.11
C LEU A 509 -23.73 -6.96 47.11
N SER A 510 -24.35 -6.03 47.80
CA SER A 510 -25.56 -6.29 48.61
C SER A 510 -26.60 -5.21 48.35
N ALA A 511 -27.88 -5.58 48.46
CA ALA A 511 -29.00 -4.69 48.34
C ALA A 511 -30.25 -5.26 49.03
N VAL A 512 -31.29 -4.46 49.19
CA VAL A 512 -32.61 -4.91 49.66
C VAL A 512 -33.64 -4.71 48.57
N GLN A 513 -34.42 -5.73 48.25
CA GLN A 513 -35.52 -5.70 47.28
C GLN A 513 -36.81 -6.17 47.90
N ASN A 514 -37.82 -5.37 47.99
CA ASN A 514 -39.15 -5.70 48.61
C ASN A 514 -39.01 -6.28 50.01
N GLY A 515 -38.04 -5.85 50.82
CA GLY A 515 -37.76 -6.33 52.17
C GLY A 515 -36.88 -7.57 52.23
N ALA A 516 -36.51 -8.16 51.09
CA ALA A 516 -35.61 -9.31 50.99
C ALA A 516 -34.15 -8.86 50.77
N ALA A 517 -33.19 -9.41 51.50
CA ALA A 517 -31.77 -9.12 51.33
C ALA A 517 -31.17 -9.91 50.16
N LEU A 518 -30.54 -9.20 49.23
CA LEU A 518 -29.87 -9.76 48.08
C LEU A 518 -28.35 -9.63 48.21
N TYR A 519 -27.63 -10.67 47.89
CA TYR A 519 -26.16 -10.68 47.84
C TYR A 519 -25.68 -11.36 46.53
N GLY A 520 -24.66 -10.76 45.92
CA GLY A 520 -24.04 -11.30 44.73
C GLY A 520 -22.53 -11.06 44.76
N GLY A 521 -21.70 -12.02 44.31
CA GLY A 521 -20.26 -11.85 44.31
C GLY A 521 -19.49 -13.16 44.22
N ASN A 522 -18.29 -13.19 44.79
CA ASN A 522 -17.46 -14.40 44.82
C ASN A 522 -17.98 -15.41 45.84
N LEU A 523 -17.50 -16.67 45.73
CA LEU A 523 -17.92 -17.77 46.59
C LEU A 523 -17.78 -17.45 48.08
N ALA A 524 -16.63 -16.94 48.51
CA ALA A 524 -16.38 -16.64 49.94
C ALA A 524 -17.32 -15.59 50.50
N PHE A 525 -17.70 -14.59 49.71
CA PHE A 525 -18.66 -13.57 50.11
C PHE A 525 -20.06 -14.14 50.28
N VAL A 526 -20.54 -14.92 49.29
CA VAL A 526 -21.91 -15.48 49.34
C VAL A 526 -22.03 -16.57 50.40
N GLN A 527 -20.99 -17.38 50.62
CA GLN A 527 -20.95 -18.37 51.69
C GLN A 527 -21.11 -17.79 53.10
N SER A 528 -20.78 -16.47 53.29
CA SER A 528 -20.99 -15.79 54.59
C SER A 528 -22.46 -15.55 54.87
N TYR A 529 -23.34 -15.66 53.87
CA TYR A 529 -24.80 -15.38 54.00
C TYR A 529 -25.68 -16.58 53.67
N ALA A 530 -25.22 -17.50 52.82
CA ALA A 530 -25.98 -18.65 52.37
C ALA A 530 -25.10 -19.88 52.23
N GLY A 531 -25.59 -21.07 52.57
CA GLY A 531 -24.89 -22.33 52.35
C GLY A 531 -24.88 -22.69 50.86
N VAL A 532 -23.72 -22.91 50.30
CA VAL A 532 -23.56 -23.41 48.92
C VAL A 532 -23.33 -24.91 48.96
N SER A 533 -24.02 -25.67 48.12
CA SER A 533 -23.85 -27.14 48.11
C SER A 533 -22.51 -27.52 47.47
N PRO A 534 -21.90 -28.65 47.93
CA PRO A 534 -20.63 -29.14 47.32
C PRO A 534 -20.71 -29.36 45.81
N GLU A 535 -21.90 -29.75 45.32
CA GLU A 535 -22.14 -29.92 43.87
C GLU A 535 -22.02 -28.60 43.10
N MET A 536 -22.54 -27.50 43.67
CA MET A 536 -22.42 -26.15 43.07
C MET A 536 -21.00 -25.58 43.18
N GLU A 537 -20.28 -25.90 44.23
CA GLU A 537 -18.85 -25.53 44.34
C GLU A 537 -18.05 -26.27 43.29
N GLN A 538 -18.28 -27.54 43.06
CA GLN A 538 -17.59 -28.30 42.02
C GLN A 538 -17.97 -27.82 40.62
N ALA A 539 -19.24 -27.47 40.39
CA ALA A 539 -19.66 -26.85 39.11
C ALA A 539 -18.97 -25.48 38.87
N ALA A 540 -18.83 -24.67 39.91
CA ALA A 540 -18.09 -23.39 39.81
C ALA A 540 -16.59 -23.57 39.53
N GLU A 541 -15.99 -24.62 40.12
CA GLU A 541 -14.59 -24.95 39.85
C GLU A 541 -14.41 -25.41 38.42
N GLN A 542 -15.32 -26.23 37.87
CA GLN A 542 -15.32 -26.62 36.48
C GLN A 542 -15.47 -25.41 35.52
N LEU A 543 -16.42 -24.50 35.82
CA LEU A 543 -16.58 -23.24 35.05
C LEU A 543 -15.32 -22.42 35.06
N SER A 544 -14.64 -22.36 36.21
CA SER A 544 -13.35 -21.65 36.34
C SER A 544 -12.23 -22.34 35.54
N GLU A 545 -12.23 -23.68 35.48
CA GLU A 545 -11.30 -24.44 34.64
C GLU A 545 -11.55 -24.21 33.16
N ASP A 546 -12.83 -23.99 32.77
CA ASP A 546 -13.22 -23.64 31.41
C ASP A 546 -12.96 -22.14 31.08
N GLY A 547 -12.29 -21.41 31.97
CA GLY A 547 -11.92 -19.99 31.72
C GLY A 547 -13.06 -18.99 31.98
N LYS A 548 -14.14 -19.39 32.62
CA LYS A 548 -15.29 -18.55 32.94
C LYS A 548 -15.20 -18.01 34.37
N THR A 549 -15.83 -16.87 34.63
CA THR A 549 -15.91 -16.28 35.95
C THR A 549 -17.25 -16.57 36.58
N PRO A 550 -17.34 -17.49 37.56
CA PRO A 550 -18.60 -17.77 38.25
C PRO A 550 -18.92 -16.68 39.28
N LEU A 551 -20.11 -16.10 39.20
CA LEU A 551 -20.70 -15.16 40.14
C LEU A 551 -21.83 -15.85 40.88
N PHE A 552 -21.81 -15.80 42.21
CA PHE A 552 -22.74 -16.45 43.10
C PHE A 552 -23.82 -15.46 43.57
N PHE A 553 -25.08 -15.92 43.67
CA PHE A 553 -26.19 -15.08 44.07
C PHE A 553 -27.03 -15.76 45.15
N CYS A 554 -27.46 -15.00 46.16
CA CYS A 554 -28.40 -15.48 47.18
C CYS A 554 -29.43 -14.42 47.56
N ARG A 555 -30.56 -14.90 48.08
CA ARG A 555 -31.69 -14.07 48.57
C ARG A 555 -32.14 -14.56 49.92
N ASP A 556 -32.23 -13.67 50.91
CA ASP A 556 -32.66 -13.99 52.28
C ASP A 556 -31.96 -15.18 52.93
N GLY A 557 -30.68 -15.35 52.70
CA GLY A 557 -29.90 -16.47 53.20
C GLY A 557 -30.09 -17.79 52.45
N VAL A 558 -30.85 -17.80 51.34
CA VAL A 558 -31.03 -18.95 50.47
C VAL A 558 -30.19 -18.75 49.20
N PHE A 559 -29.34 -19.76 48.90
CA PHE A 559 -28.54 -19.72 47.68
C PHE A 559 -29.43 -19.86 46.47
N SER A 560 -29.32 -18.95 45.50
CA SER A 560 -30.18 -18.90 44.30
C SER A 560 -29.51 -19.49 43.07
N GLY A 561 -28.17 -19.48 42.96
CA GLY A 561 -27.46 -20.07 41.83
C GLY A 561 -26.18 -19.32 41.44
N ILE A 562 -25.60 -19.77 40.35
CA ILE A 562 -24.35 -19.26 39.75
C ILE A 562 -24.66 -18.72 38.36
N ILE A 563 -24.10 -17.53 38.03
CA ILE A 563 -24.04 -16.98 36.69
C ILE A 563 -22.58 -16.95 36.25
N ALA A 564 -22.24 -17.64 35.17
CA ALA A 564 -20.90 -17.59 34.62
C ALA A 564 -20.80 -16.53 33.52
N VAL A 565 -19.76 -15.74 33.61
CA VAL A 565 -19.47 -14.68 32.64
C VAL A 565 -18.07 -14.91 32.06
N ALA A 566 -17.93 -14.82 30.75
CA ALA A 566 -16.64 -14.91 30.08
C ALA A 566 -16.55 -13.99 28.87
N ASP A 567 -15.34 -13.62 28.51
CA ASP A 567 -15.04 -13.00 27.23
C ASP A 567 -14.88 -14.13 26.19
N VAL A 568 -15.92 -14.33 25.37
CA VAL A 568 -16.03 -15.45 24.46
C VAL A 568 -15.22 -15.24 23.19
N ASN A 569 -14.71 -16.34 22.60
CA ASN A 569 -14.04 -16.30 21.32
C ASN A 569 -14.98 -15.77 20.23
N LYS A 570 -14.44 -14.99 19.29
CA LYS A 570 -15.17 -14.65 18.06
C LYS A 570 -15.48 -15.94 17.29
N ALA A 571 -16.62 -16.01 16.64
CA ALA A 571 -17.06 -17.20 15.93
C ALA A 571 -16.11 -17.63 14.79
N ASP A 572 -15.42 -16.68 14.19
CA ASP A 572 -14.48 -16.86 13.10
C ASP A 572 -13.06 -17.19 13.56
N SER A 573 -12.70 -16.95 14.84
CA SER A 573 -11.33 -17.15 15.35
C SER A 573 -10.77 -18.55 15.12
N PRO A 574 -11.50 -19.66 15.40
CA PRO A 574 -10.94 -21.00 15.18
C PRO A 574 -10.70 -21.33 13.70
N GLN A 575 -11.49 -20.75 12.80
CA GLN A 575 -11.29 -20.92 11.37
C GLN A 575 -10.07 -20.09 10.92
N ALA A 576 -9.98 -18.85 11.32
CA ALA A 576 -8.88 -17.96 10.99
C ALA A 576 -7.53 -18.52 11.46
N VAL A 577 -7.46 -19.05 12.68
CA VAL A 577 -6.27 -19.71 13.21
C VAL A 577 -5.85 -20.88 12.33
N ARG A 578 -6.79 -21.77 11.96
CA ARG A 578 -6.50 -22.90 11.06
C ARG A 578 -6.00 -22.46 9.69
N GLU A 579 -6.55 -21.40 9.14
CA GLU A 579 -6.12 -20.88 7.83
C GLU A 579 -4.68 -20.33 7.91
N LEU A 580 -4.32 -19.59 8.98
CA LEU A 580 -2.95 -19.15 9.23
C LEU A 580 -1.97 -20.33 9.35
N GLN A 581 -2.35 -21.39 10.10
CA GLN A 581 -1.56 -22.61 10.24
C GLN A 581 -1.38 -23.33 8.89
N ASN A 582 -2.44 -23.41 8.07
CA ASN A 582 -2.37 -23.96 6.70
C ASN A 582 -1.45 -23.17 5.78
N MET A 583 -1.26 -21.87 6.06
CA MET A 583 -0.29 -21.04 5.37
C MET A 583 1.15 -21.23 5.89
N GLY A 584 1.37 -22.14 6.87
CA GLY A 584 2.66 -22.40 7.50
C GLY A 584 3.08 -21.33 8.50
N ILE A 585 2.13 -20.62 9.10
CA ILE A 585 2.37 -19.59 10.12
C ILE A 585 2.10 -20.21 11.49
N HIS A 586 3.04 -20.09 12.41
CA HIS A 586 2.89 -20.52 13.80
C HIS A 586 2.11 -19.47 14.58
N VAL A 587 0.97 -19.88 15.16
CA VAL A 587 0.04 -18.98 15.85
C VAL A 587 0.25 -19.03 17.36
N VAL A 588 0.58 -17.91 17.96
CA VAL A 588 0.85 -17.77 19.40
C VAL A 588 -0.21 -16.85 20.01
N MET A 589 -0.85 -17.24 21.10
CA MET A 589 -1.73 -16.36 21.87
C MET A 589 -0.97 -15.75 23.05
N LEU A 590 -1.06 -14.43 23.21
CA LEU A 590 -0.52 -13.68 24.35
C LEU A 590 -1.67 -13.21 25.24
N THR A 591 -1.53 -13.39 26.56
CA THR A 591 -2.53 -12.89 27.51
C THR A 591 -1.94 -12.63 28.89
N GLY A 592 -2.51 -11.66 29.61
CA GLY A 592 -2.24 -11.44 31.03
C GLY A 592 -2.99 -12.39 31.97
N ASP A 593 -3.89 -13.20 31.45
CA ASP A 593 -4.66 -14.15 32.25
C ASP A 593 -3.80 -15.22 32.91
N ASN A 594 -4.36 -15.88 33.90
CA ASN A 594 -3.74 -17.07 34.48
C ASN A 594 -3.63 -18.22 33.46
N GLU A 595 -2.72 -19.13 33.71
CA GLU A 595 -2.39 -20.22 32.78
C GLU A 595 -3.58 -21.14 32.46
N ARG A 596 -4.52 -21.37 33.41
CA ARG A 596 -5.70 -22.22 33.20
C ARG A 596 -6.66 -21.60 32.20
N THR A 597 -7.10 -20.37 32.45
CA THR A 597 -7.99 -19.61 31.55
C THR A 597 -7.36 -19.45 30.16
N ALA A 598 -6.08 -19.10 30.11
CA ALA A 598 -5.37 -18.93 28.85
C ALA A 598 -5.34 -20.22 28.02
N LYS A 599 -5.08 -21.38 28.64
CA LYS A 599 -5.07 -22.67 27.95
C LYS A 599 -6.46 -23.07 27.45
N ALA A 600 -7.52 -22.79 28.21
CA ALA A 600 -8.90 -23.08 27.81
C ALA A 600 -9.27 -22.29 26.53
N VAL A 601 -9.07 -20.97 26.54
CA VAL A 601 -9.34 -20.08 25.39
C VAL A 601 -8.47 -20.46 24.18
N GLY A 602 -7.17 -20.69 24.40
CA GLY A 602 -6.24 -21.05 23.32
C GLY A 602 -6.56 -22.41 22.68
N LYS A 603 -7.00 -23.39 23.47
CA LYS A 603 -7.45 -24.71 22.98
C LYS A 603 -8.71 -24.60 22.15
N GLU A 604 -9.67 -23.79 22.58
CA GLU A 604 -10.90 -23.53 21.82
C GLU A 604 -10.61 -22.79 20.52
N ALA A 605 -9.73 -21.77 20.55
CA ALA A 605 -9.28 -21.06 19.35
C ALA A 605 -8.37 -21.90 18.43
N GLY A 606 -7.73 -22.96 18.96
CA GLY A 606 -6.88 -23.88 18.20
C GLY A 606 -5.45 -23.32 17.93
N VAL A 607 -4.94 -22.41 18.76
CA VAL A 607 -3.59 -21.86 18.60
C VAL A 607 -2.50 -22.88 18.90
N ASP A 608 -1.30 -22.71 18.32
CA ASP A 608 -0.16 -23.63 18.49
C ASP A 608 0.52 -23.48 19.87
N GLU A 609 0.62 -22.23 20.35
CA GLU A 609 1.31 -21.89 21.60
C GLU A 609 0.52 -20.84 22.38
N VAL A 610 0.49 -20.99 23.72
CA VAL A 610 -0.15 -20.04 24.65
C VAL A 610 0.91 -19.51 25.61
N ILE A 611 1.08 -18.20 25.68
CA ILE A 611 1.95 -17.52 26.64
C ILE A 611 1.07 -16.70 27.59
N ALA A 612 0.86 -17.24 28.79
CA ALA A 612 0.00 -16.70 29.83
C ALA A 612 0.75 -15.86 30.85
N GLY A 613 0.02 -15.07 31.65
CA GLY A 613 0.59 -14.28 32.73
C GLY A 613 1.53 -13.16 32.27
N VAL A 614 1.40 -12.70 31.04
CA VAL A 614 2.25 -11.65 30.47
C VAL A 614 1.75 -10.29 30.94
N LEU A 615 2.51 -9.64 31.81
CA LEU A 615 2.22 -8.27 32.21
C LEU A 615 2.29 -7.32 31.00
N PRO A 616 1.60 -6.17 31.04
CA PRO A 616 1.61 -5.20 29.94
C PRO A 616 3.03 -4.87 29.44
N ASP A 617 3.96 -4.60 30.33
CA ASP A 617 5.36 -4.28 30.01
C ASP A 617 6.15 -5.51 29.50
N GLY A 618 5.64 -6.71 29.72
CA GLY A 618 6.27 -7.97 29.31
C GLY A 618 6.01 -8.37 27.86
N LYS A 619 4.93 -7.87 27.23
CA LYS A 619 4.54 -8.26 25.86
C LYS A 619 5.66 -7.98 24.84
N GLU A 620 6.31 -6.81 24.94
CA GLU A 620 7.44 -6.47 24.08
C GLU A 620 8.59 -7.47 24.20
N SER A 621 8.93 -7.88 25.42
CA SER A 621 10.03 -8.83 25.67
C SER A 621 9.73 -10.22 25.07
N VAL A 622 8.47 -10.64 25.07
CA VAL A 622 8.02 -11.88 24.42
C VAL A 622 8.19 -11.78 22.91
N ILE A 623 7.74 -10.68 22.30
CA ILE A 623 7.91 -10.46 20.86
C ILE A 623 9.38 -10.49 20.46
N ARG A 624 10.27 -9.85 21.23
CA ARG A 624 11.72 -9.90 20.97
C ARG A 624 12.27 -11.32 20.99
N LYS A 625 11.85 -12.17 21.95
CA LYS A 625 12.25 -13.58 22.01
C LYS A 625 11.72 -14.39 20.83
N LEU A 626 10.48 -14.14 20.40
CA LEU A 626 9.91 -14.81 19.23
C LEU A 626 10.65 -14.42 17.95
N LYS A 627 11.11 -13.17 17.83
CA LYS A 627 11.91 -12.70 16.68
C LYS A 627 13.25 -13.40 16.52
N GLU A 628 13.80 -13.99 17.58
CA GLU A 628 15.00 -14.83 17.49
C GLU A 628 14.73 -16.14 16.71
N LYS A 629 13.46 -16.59 16.67
CA LYS A 629 13.05 -17.81 15.98
C LYS A 629 12.61 -17.56 14.53
N GLY A 630 12.25 -16.33 14.15
CA GLY A 630 11.78 -15.98 12.80
C GLY A 630 11.06 -14.64 12.74
N LYS A 631 10.46 -14.34 11.59
CA LYS A 631 9.70 -13.11 11.35
C LYS A 631 8.36 -13.16 12.09
N VAL A 632 8.11 -12.18 12.95
CA VAL A 632 6.95 -12.12 13.85
C VAL A 632 6.02 -10.97 13.47
N ALA A 633 4.73 -11.29 13.34
CA ALA A 633 3.66 -10.31 13.39
C ALA A 633 3.04 -10.26 14.80
N MET A 634 2.66 -9.07 15.26
CA MET A 634 1.87 -8.86 16.48
C MET A 634 0.53 -8.26 16.14
N VAL A 635 -0.54 -8.78 16.71
CA VAL A 635 -1.90 -8.25 16.59
C VAL A 635 -2.40 -7.83 17.96
N GLY A 636 -2.88 -6.59 18.08
CA GLY A 636 -3.41 -6.07 19.34
C GLY A 636 -4.27 -4.82 19.13
N ASP A 637 -5.03 -4.44 20.13
CA ASP A 637 -5.95 -3.30 20.11
C ASP A 637 -5.78 -2.34 21.30
N GLY A 638 -5.05 -2.76 22.34
CA GLY A 638 -4.86 -2.01 23.57
C GLY A 638 -3.68 -1.01 23.54
N ILE A 639 -3.73 -0.03 24.45
CA ILE A 639 -2.59 0.90 24.70
C ILE A 639 -1.34 0.13 25.13
N ASN A 640 -1.52 -0.93 25.90
CA ASN A 640 -0.49 -1.83 26.39
C ASN A 640 0.15 -2.70 25.29
N ASP A 641 -0.46 -2.79 24.12
CA ASP A 641 0.11 -3.51 22.98
C ASP A 641 1.06 -2.66 22.13
N ALA A 642 0.99 -1.33 22.24
CA ALA A 642 1.74 -0.42 21.42
C ALA A 642 3.28 -0.70 21.39
N PRO A 643 3.95 -0.97 22.53
CA PRO A 643 5.38 -1.33 22.51
C PRO A 643 5.64 -2.65 21.77
N ALA A 644 4.78 -3.65 21.94
CA ALA A 644 4.87 -4.95 21.27
C ALA A 644 4.62 -4.85 19.76
N LEU A 645 3.59 -4.09 19.36
CA LEU A 645 3.29 -3.77 17.95
C LEU A 645 4.47 -3.10 17.26
N LYS A 646 5.09 -2.12 17.92
CA LYS A 646 6.25 -1.41 17.39
C LYS A 646 7.51 -2.29 17.33
N SER A 647 7.65 -3.24 18.24
CA SER A 647 8.82 -4.15 18.31
C SER A 647 8.74 -5.31 17.33
N ALA A 648 7.56 -5.71 16.90
CA ALA A 648 7.33 -6.76 15.91
C ALA A 648 7.96 -6.42 14.55
N ASP A 649 8.09 -7.42 13.65
CA ASP A 649 8.45 -7.14 12.25
C ASP A 649 7.27 -6.53 11.50
N VAL A 650 6.03 -6.87 11.90
CA VAL A 650 4.79 -6.26 11.41
C VAL A 650 3.80 -6.14 12.56
N GLY A 651 3.36 -4.93 12.87
CA GLY A 651 2.30 -4.67 13.84
C GLY A 651 0.94 -4.51 13.17
N PHE A 652 -0.07 -5.27 13.61
CA PHE A 652 -1.47 -5.13 13.18
C PHE A 652 -2.29 -4.54 14.32
N ALA A 653 -2.96 -3.41 14.08
CA ALA A 653 -3.95 -2.87 15.01
C ALA A 653 -5.37 -3.08 14.51
N MET A 654 -6.29 -3.41 15.43
CA MET A 654 -7.70 -3.45 15.13
C MET A 654 -8.28 -2.04 14.97
N GLY A 655 -9.27 -1.87 14.10
CA GLY A 655 -9.91 -0.59 13.81
C GLY A 655 -10.60 0.03 15.03
N SER A 656 -11.20 -0.81 15.90
CA SER A 656 -11.78 -0.42 17.19
C SER A 656 -10.74 -0.14 18.28
N GLY A 657 -9.46 -0.48 18.05
CA GLY A 657 -8.40 -0.34 19.03
C GLY A 657 -8.04 1.11 19.36
N ALA A 658 -7.25 1.28 20.40
CA ALA A 658 -6.76 2.58 20.87
C ALA A 658 -5.92 3.30 19.80
N GLU A 659 -6.01 4.62 19.71
CA GLU A 659 -5.26 5.42 18.73
C GLU A 659 -3.73 5.20 18.85
N ILE A 660 -3.21 5.04 20.06
CA ILE A 660 -1.78 4.74 20.31
C ILE A 660 -1.39 3.38 19.72
N ALA A 661 -2.26 2.36 19.79
CA ALA A 661 -2.02 1.06 19.15
C ALA A 661 -2.02 1.20 17.63
N LYS A 662 -2.98 1.96 17.08
CA LYS A 662 -3.02 2.27 15.65
C LYS A 662 -1.77 3.04 15.21
N GLU A 663 -1.30 4.02 15.95
CA GLU A 663 -0.08 4.76 15.63
C GLU A 663 1.17 3.85 15.61
N ALA A 664 1.27 2.96 16.60
CA ALA A 664 2.39 2.04 16.74
C ALA A 664 2.43 0.93 15.69
N SER A 665 1.27 0.58 15.12
CA SER A 665 1.13 -0.50 14.14
C SER A 665 1.65 -0.12 12.75
N ASP A 666 1.87 -1.13 11.91
CA ASP A 666 2.21 -1.01 10.49
C ASP A 666 0.99 -1.16 9.58
N ILE A 667 -0.03 -1.86 10.06
CA ILE A 667 -1.26 -2.18 9.33
C ILE A 667 -2.46 -1.99 10.26
N ILE A 668 -3.54 -1.42 9.73
CA ILE A 668 -4.81 -1.27 10.46
C ILE A 668 -5.88 -2.12 9.79
N ILE A 669 -6.59 -2.92 10.57
CA ILE A 669 -7.70 -3.79 10.16
C ILE A 669 -9.01 -3.13 10.61
N LEU A 670 -9.71 -2.47 9.69
CA LEU A 670 -10.86 -1.61 10.02
C LEU A 670 -12.10 -2.41 10.46
N ASP A 671 -12.32 -3.59 9.88
CA ASP A 671 -13.46 -4.48 10.16
C ASP A 671 -13.31 -5.30 11.44
N ASN A 672 -12.18 -5.20 12.13
CA ASN A 672 -11.86 -5.99 13.33
C ASN A 672 -11.92 -7.51 13.13
N ASN A 673 -11.82 -7.98 11.89
CA ASN A 673 -11.95 -9.38 11.53
C ASN A 673 -10.57 -10.04 11.35
N LEU A 674 -10.38 -11.22 11.94
CA LEU A 674 -9.14 -12.00 11.78
C LEU A 674 -8.93 -12.47 10.34
N GLN A 675 -10.03 -12.68 9.57
CA GLN A 675 -9.94 -13.02 8.15
C GLN A 675 -9.22 -11.96 7.33
N SER A 676 -9.37 -10.69 7.68
CA SER A 676 -8.66 -9.59 7.01
C SER A 676 -7.16 -9.61 7.27
N ILE A 677 -6.71 -10.13 8.42
CA ILE A 677 -5.28 -10.38 8.68
C ILE A 677 -4.74 -11.46 7.74
N ILE A 678 -5.49 -12.54 7.53
CA ILE A 678 -5.14 -13.61 6.60
C ILE A 678 -5.01 -13.05 5.18
N ASN A 679 -5.98 -12.23 4.77
CA ASN A 679 -5.97 -11.57 3.47
C ASN A 679 -4.76 -10.63 3.33
N ALA A 680 -4.40 -9.88 4.37
CA ALA A 680 -3.21 -9.03 4.38
C ALA A 680 -1.93 -9.85 4.12
N VAL A 681 -1.77 -10.98 4.82
CA VAL A 681 -0.63 -11.90 4.62
C VAL A 681 -0.63 -12.47 3.19
N LEU A 682 -1.80 -12.86 2.68
CA LEU A 682 -1.95 -13.39 1.33
C LEU A 682 -1.57 -12.34 0.27
N TYR A 683 -2.03 -11.10 0.44
CA TYR A 683 -1.66 -9.98 -0.45
C TYR A 683 -0.16 -9.72 -0.40
N GLY A 684 0.45 -9.63 0.77
CA GLY A 684 1.89 -9.48 0.94
C GLY A 684 2.68 -10.58 0.23
N ARG A 685 2.31 -11.85 0.42
CA ARG A 685 2.93 -13.01 -0.25
C ARG A 685 2.78 -12.95 -1.77
N THR A 686 1.60 -12.60 -2.26
CA THR A 686 1.31 -12.54 -3.70
C THR A 686 2.11 -11.42 -4.36
N VAL A 687 2.14 -10.24 -3.78
CA VAL A 687 2.89 -9.08 -4.27
C VAL A 687 4.38 -9.38 -4.27
N PHE A 688 4.92 -9.88 -3.16
CA PHE A 688 6.33 -10.22 -3.06
C PHE A 688 6.76 -11.27 -4.10
N LYS A 689 5.97 -12.35 -4.27
CA LYS A 689 6.23 -13.38 -5.30
C LYS A 689 6.18 -12.79 -6.71
N SER A 690 5.20 -11.94 -7.00
CA SER A 690 5.02 -11.31 -8.31
C SER A 690 6.20 -10.39 -8.66
N ILE A 691 6.58 -9.51 -7.73
CA ILE A 691 7.72 -8.61 -7.90
C ILE A 691 9.01 -9.42 -8.08
N ARG A 692 9.27 -10.42 -7.25
CA ARG A 692 10.45 -11.27 -7.34
C ARG A 692 10.54 -12.00 -8.69
N LYS A 693 9.43 -12.60 -9.15
CA LYS A 693 9.36 -13.28 -10.45
C LYS A 693 9.66 -12.31 -11.58
N PHE A 694 9.06 -11.13 -11.57
CA PHE A 694 9.28 -10.13 -12.60
C PHE A 694 10.72 -9.64 -12.64
N ILE A 695 11.31 -9.27 -11.49
CA ILE A 695 12.72 -8.85 -11.43
C ILE A 695 13.66 -9.93 -11.95
N THR A 696 13.45 -11.18 -11.51
CA THR A 696 14.28 -12.31 -11.95
C THR A 696 14.16 -12.53 -13.46
N PHE A 697 12.94 -12.53 -13.99
CA PHE A 697 12.68 -12.67 -15.42
C PHE A 697 13.38 -11.55 -16.23
N GLN A 698 13.20 -10.30 -15.83
CA GLN A 698 13.78 -9.15 -16.52
C GLN A 698 15.32 -9.19 -16.54
N LEU A 699 15.95 -9.55 -15.41
CA LEU A 699 17.40 -9.66 -15.32
C LEU A 699 17.94 -10.79 -16.18
N ILE A 700 17.28 -11.96 -16.18
CA ILE A 700 17.68 -13.10 -17.01
C ILE A 700 17.57 -12.73 -18.49
N MET A 701 16.46 -12.11 -18.91
CA MET A 701 16.27 -11.74 -20.31
C MET A 701 17.32 -10.73 -20.78
N ASN A 702 17.61 -9.71 -19.97
CA ASN A 702 18.66 -8.75 -20.31
C ASN A 702 20.05 -9.39 -20.37
N LEU A 703 20.37 -10.28 -19.44
CA LEU A 703 21.64 -11.01 -19.46
C LEU A 703 21.76 -11.93 -20.69
N CYS A 704 20.70 -12.66 -21.04
CA CYS A 704 20.65 -13.48 -22.23
C CYS A 704 20.80 -12.63 -23.50
N ALA A 705 20.13 -11.48 -23.58
CA ALA A 705 20.20 -10.58 -24.72
C ALA A 705 21.62 -10.04 -24.95
N VAL A 706 22.29 -9.60 -23.87
CA VAL A 706 23.70 -9.17 -23.92
C VAL A 706 24.61 -10.35 -24.33
N GLY A 707 24.37 -11.52 -23.74
CA GLY A 707 25.11 -12.73 -24.06
C GLY A 707 24.98 -13.13 -25.53
N VAL A 708 23.77 -13.20 -26.08
CA VAL A 708 23.51 -13.51 -27.49
C VAL A 708 24.16 -12.49 -28.43
N SER A 709 24.05 -11.18 -28.08
CA SER A 709 24.66 -10.11 -28.88
C SER A 709 26.19 -10.19 -28.86
N LEU A 710 26.82 -10.59 -27.77
CA LEU A 710 28.28 -10.66 -27.66
C LEU A 710 28.83 -11.97 -28.27
N PHE A 711 28.30 -13.12 -27.81
CA PHE A 711 28.83 -14.44 -28.23
C PHE A 711 28.39 -14.83 -29.63
N GLY A 712 27.16 -14.48 -30.05
CA GLY A 712 26.68 -14.76 -31.39
C GLY A 712 27.55 -14.10 -32.46
N GLN A 713 28.01 -12.89 -32.22
CA GLN A 713 28.94 -12.18 -33.10
C GLN A 713 30.33 -12.82 -33.12
N LEU A 714 30.82 -13.28 -31.96
CA LEU A 714 32.11 -14.02 -31.91
C LEU A 714 32.05 -15.38 -32.64
N MET A 715 30.85 -15.96 -32.78
CA MET A 715 30.61 -17.19 -33.54
C MET A 715 30.45 -16.95 -35.06
N GLY A 716 30.60 -15.72 -35.53
CA GLY A 716 30.51 -15.36 -36.96
C GLY A 716 29.08 -15.13 -37.45
N ILE A 717 28.10 -14.95 -36.55
CA ILE A 717 26.73 -14.56 -36.92
C ILE A 717 26.68 -13.02 -36.95
N ASP A 718 26.49 -12.45 -38.13
CA ASP A 718 26.59 -10.99 -38.35
C ASP A 718 25.64 -10.16 -37.51
N ASN A 719 24.40 -10.59 -37.33
CA ASN A 719 23.41 -9.93 -36.47
C ASN A 719 22.51 -11.00 -35.82
N PRO A 720 22.97 -11.61 -34.71
CA PRO A 720 22.16 -12.65 -34.03
C PRO A 720 20.80 -12.15 -33.57
N VAL A 721 20.72 -10.89 -33.15
CA VAL A 721 19.48 -10.19 -32.84
C VAL A 721 19.65 -8.71 -33.20
N THR A 722 18.73 -8.17 -33.99
CA THR A 722 18.77 -6.76 -34.36
C THR A 722 18.26 -5.88 -33.19
N VAL A 723 18.73 -4.64 -33.16
CA VAL A 723 18.26 -3.62 -32.16
C VAL A 723 16.72 -3.50 -32.17
N ILE A 724 16.12 -3.57 -33.35
CA ILE A 724 14.65 -3.45 -33.54
C ILE A 724 13.93 -4.65 -32.89
N GLN A 725 14.41 -5.87 -33.13
CA GLN A 725 13.83 -7.09 -32.54
C GLN A 725 13.87 -7.03 -31.02
N MET A 726 14.98 -6.59 -30.45
CA MET A 726 15.10 -6.49 -28.99
C MET A 726 14.26 -5.38 -28.37
N LEU A 727 14.13 -4.25 -29.04
CA LEU A 727 13.21 -3.21 -28.58
C LEU A 727 11.75 -3.67 -28.61
N TRP A 728 11.34 -4.47 -29.61
CA TRP A 728 10.04 -5.12 -29.65
C TRP A 728 9.87 -6.14 -28.51
N VAL A 729 10.88 -6.97 -28.23
CA VAL A 729 10.85 -7.89 -27.10
C VAL A 729 10.69 -7.13 -25.78
N ASN A 730 11.43 -6.04 -25.59
CA ASN A 730 11.29 -5.19 -24.39
C ASN A 730 9.88 -4.60 -24.26
N ILE A 731 9.29 -4.09 -25.36
CA ILE A 731 7.92 -3.57 -25.36
C ILE A 731 6.92 -4.68 -24.99
N ILE A 732 7.06 -5.89 -25.54
CA ILE A 732 6.19 -7.03 -25.21
C ILE A 732 6.34 -7.45 -23.74
N MET A 733 7.55 -7.39 -23.19
CA MET A 733 7.80 -7.69 -21.77
C MET A 733 7.21 -6.63 -20.82
N ASP A 734 7.14 -5.38 -21.28
CA ASP A 734 6.63 -4.25 -20.47
C ASP A 734 5.08 -4.16 -20.50
N THR A 735 4.39 -4.92 -21.36
CA THR A 735 2.92 -4.96 -21.47
C THR A 735 2.31 -6.19 -20.80
#